data_291a5626983595a793bf46d62bf46d11
#
_entry.id   291a5626983595a793bf46d62bf46d11
#
_cell.length_a   1.000
_cell.length_b   1.000
_cell.length_c   1.000
_cell.angle_alpha   90.00
_cell.angle_beta   90.00
_cell.angle_gamma   90.00
#
_symmetry.space_group_name_H-M   'P 1'
#
loop_
_entity.id
_entity.type
_entity.pdbx_description
1 polymer ?
#
loop_
_entity_poly.entity_id
_entity_poly.type
_entity_poly.pdbx_seq_one_letter_code
_entity_poly.pdbx_strand_id
1 'polypeptide(L)'
;MKNMKFPTILPILVEDSNFVFPYTISPIFVSDEAGLSALNAAMDDNAVIFITTTKDSTEIESPIHNEFYDVGVVGNIMRKQTIPNGKTKILFQGISRARILKYDKQQGAPLVGMIDLIIPDNPDSNKLNATMAFLNEKIDLIAKLLPYFPHDLLKTIEGFEPNRVVDTILSTIRFSKSKIYNIYANSNTIERMILLISYIDEEIESLKLQKEIKTKVNNKVEKINREFYLKEQLKQIQKELGVDNQKNEEIEGYQKKLESIKPHISEDGYKEIKKQIERLSKMHSDSSEANIVQNYVEWMLEIPFGKFSNKKLSIANVEIQLNIDHFSLEKPKERIIEFFAVKELLLLRGKKDTNSKGTILCFYGPPGVGKTSLANSIAKALKRPLVRIALGGLEDVNELRGHRRTYLGAMPGRIVQGLIDAKEMNPVIVLDEIDKVGRSYRGDPTSVLLEILDPEQNVEFRDYYANFNIDLSQVIFIATANDITQIPAPLRDRMEFIQLNSYTPQEKLEIAKKYLVPQELKKHGILGAEFSINTNALKEVIQKHTREAGVRKLREQIAQIMRKSAKIILENKKSKISVTTQNLKDFLHKSIFEIEESDGIDKIGVVNGLAWTSVGGDVLKIEAIKIVGKCNLELTGNLGDVMKESAKIALSVNKNYIDKKFKTKEQIYNRFDIHLHIPEGATPKDGPSAGIAMACAIMSVFLDKKIDSKMAMTGELTLSGEVLPIGGLKEKLIAAFKAKMQRVLIPEKNFKRDLDEIPQEVIDNLKIIPVSRIEEVFSKALK
;
A
#
# COMPACT_ATOMS: atom_id res chain seq x y z
N MET A 1 40.60 -21.67 -48.31
CA MET A 1 40.77 -20.21 -48.11
C MET A 1 41.96 -19.84 -47.22
N LYS A 2 43.14 -20.44 -47.43
CA LYS A 2 44.30 -20.31 -46.50
C LYS A 2 45.24 -19.13 -46.75
N ASN A 3 45.00 -18.19 -47.70
CA ASN A 3 45.96 -17.13 -48.03
C ASN A 3 45.33 -15.78 -48.43
N MET A 4 44.13 -15.40 -48.01
CA MET A 4 43.70 -13.99 -48.17
C MET A 4 44.20 -13.19 -46.95
N LYS A 5 45.25 -12.38 -47.13
CA LYS A 5 45.67 -11.36 -46.15
C LYS A 5 44.79 -10.14 -46.37
N PHE A 6 43.83 -9.95 -45.49
CA PHE A 6 43.09 -8.68 -45.42
C PHE A 6 43.96 -7.59 -44.80
N PRO A 7 43.77 -6.31 -45.20
CA PRO A 7 44.40 -5.21 -44.49
C PRO A 7 43.96 -5.21 -43.04
N THR A 8 44.84 -4.87 -42.12
CA THR A 8 44.57 -4.83 -40.68
C THR A 8 43.68 -3.66 -40.31
N ILE A 9 43.60 -2.63 -41.13
CA ILE A 9 42.73 -1.43 -40.96
C ILE A 9 41.80 -1.38 -42.13
N LEU A 10 40.49 -1.34 -41.84
CA LEU A 10 39.44 -1.31 -42.86
C LEU A 10 38.41 -0.20 -42.55
N PRO A 11 37.79 0.36 -43.61
CA PRO A 11 36.59 1.19 -43.42
C PRO A 11 35.46 0.37 -42.81
N ILE A 12 34.72 0.99 -41.92
CA ILE A 12 33.60 0.38 -41.20
C ILE A 12 32.29 1.01 -41.68
N LEU A 13 31.36 0.18 -42.14
CA LEU A 13 29.99 0.54 -42.44
C LEU A 13 29.07 -0.02 -41.36
N VAL A 14 28.23 0.84 -40.78
CA VAL A 14 27.23 0.44 -39.77
C VAL A 14 25.88 0.33 -40.44
N GLU A 15 25.26 -0.83 -40.40
CA GLU A 15 23.95 -1.16 -40.97
C GLU A 15 22.88 -1.10 -39.87
N ASP A 16 21.76 -0.43 -40.12
CA ASP A 16 20.74 -0.22 -39.09
C ASP A 16 19.75 -1.39 -38.93
N SER A 17 19.53 -2.15 -40.02
CA SER A 17 18.40 -3.08 -40.04
C SER A 17 18.74 -4.49 -39.60
N ASN A 18 19.81 -5.09 -40.17
CA ASN A 18 20.13 -6.51 -39.98
C ASN A 18 21.63 -6.79 -40.02
N PHE A 19 22.05 -7.92 -39.45
CA PHE A 19 23.40 -8.45 -39.66
C PHE A 19 23.57 -8.93 -41.10
N VAL A 20 24.74 -8.70 -41.65
CA VAL A 20 25.20 -9.36 -42.88
C VAL A 20 25.93 -10.66 -42.52
N PHE A 21 25.95 -11.62 -43.43
CA PHE A 21 26.47 -12.95 -43.15
C PHE A 21 27.63 -13.33 -44.08
N PRO A 22 28.62 -14.09 -43.58
CA PRO A 22 29.64 -14.70 -44.45
C PRO A 22 28.98 -15.59 -45.49
N TYR A 23 29.64 -15.71 -46.63
CA TYR A 23 29.21 -16.56 -47.77
C TYR A 23 27.88 -16.13 -48.41
N THR A 24 27.33 -14.98 -48.03
CA THR A 24 26.07 -14.43 -48.63
C THR A 24 26.40 -13.19 -49.46
N ILE A 25 25.56 -12.95 -50.47
CA ILE A 25 25.54 -11.68 -51.23
C ILE A 25 24.31 -10.91 -50.76
N SER A 26 24.54 -9.79 -50.08
CA SER A 26 23.48 -8.98 -49.52
C SER A 26 23.38 -7.61 -50.17
N PRO A 27 22.22 -7.20 -50.59
CA PRO A 27 21.98 -5.81 -51.01
C PRO A 27 21.88 -4.90 -49.80
N ILE A 28 22.71 -3.87 -49.70
CA ILE A 28 22.76 -2.91 -48.61
C ILE A 28 22.45 -1.51 -49.17
N PHE A 29 21.66 -0.73 -48.45
CA PHE A 29 21.27 0.63 -48.85
C PHE A 29 21.88 1.63 -47.86
N VAL A 30 22.79 2.46 -48.39
CA VAL A 30 23.52 3.46 -47.62
C VAL A 30 22.97 4.82 -47.95
N SER A 31 22.56 5.59 -46.94
CA SER A 31 22.00 6.94 -47.10
C SER A 31 22.66 7.99 -46.19
N ASP A 32 23.38 7.60 -45.16
CA ASP A 32 24.05 8.48 -44.24
C ASP A 32 25.46 8.89 -44.76
N GLU A 33 25.88 10.10 -44.38
CA GLU A 33 27.19 10.65 -44.86
C GLU A 33 28.38 9.83 -44.37
N ALA A 34 28.34 9.30 -43.17
CA ALA A 34 29.40 8.48 -42.62
C ALA A 34 29.55 7.18 -43.37
N GLY A 35 28.46 6.49 -43.67
CA GLY A 35 28.42 5.27 -44.45
C GLY A 35 28.89 5.49 -45.91
N LEU A 36 28.46 6.60 -46.53
CA LEU A 36 28.92 6.96 -47.88
C LEU A 36 30.44 7.26 -47.92
N SER A 37 30.97 7.92 -46.87
CA SER A 37 32.40 8.19 -46.75
C SER A 37 33.21 6.89 -46.58
N ALA A 38 32.74 5.98 -45.71
CA ALA A 38 33.38 4.66 -45.52
C ALA A 38 33.32 3.82 -46.81
N LEU A 39 32.21 3.88 -47.53
CA LEU A 39 32.03 3.19 -48.81
C LEU A 39 32.97 3.73 -49.89
N ASN A 40 33.18 5.03 -50.01
CA ASN A 40 34.10 5.63 -50.95
C ASN A 40 35.56 5.25 -50.60
N ALA A 41 35.94 5.35 -49.33
CA ALA A 41 37.25 4.93 -48.86
C ALA A 41 37.54 3.45 -49.18
N ALA A 42 36.53 2.58 -49.02
CA ALA A 42 36.71 1.15 -49.39
C ALA A 42 36.85 0.95 -50.90
N MET A 43 36.13 1.73 -51.74
CA MET A 43 36.23 1.63 -53.19
C MET A 43 37.52 2.16 -53.74
N ASP A 44 38.14 3.13 -53.09
CA ASP A 44 39.47 3.67 -53.44
C ASP A 44 40.62 2.72 -53.06
N ASP A 45 40.40 1.77 -52.14
CA ASP A 45 41.38 0.77 -51.70
C ASP A 45 40.77 -0.65 -51.77
N ASN A 46 41.09 -1.46 -52.74
CA ASN A 46 40.77 -2.90 -52.88
C ASN A 46 39.28 -3.33 -52.76
N ALA A 47 38.30 -2.43 -52.63
CA ALA A 47 36.87 -2.66 -52.44
C ALA A 47 36.52 -3.60 -51.26
N VAL A 48 37.37 -3.66 -50.23
CA VAL A 48 37.13 -4.43 -48.99
C VAL A 48 36.59 -3.51 -47.90
N ILE A 49 35.53 -3.96 -47.25
CA ILE A 49 34.88 -3.19 -46.17
C ILE A 49 34.47 -4.13 -45.04
N PHE A 50 34.47 -3.60 -43.81
CA PHE A 50 33.89 -4.27 -42.65
C PHE A 50 32.51 -3.73 -42.41
N ILE A 51 31.51 -4.62 -42.22
CA ILE A 51 30.11 -4.23 -41.96
C ILE A 51 29.71 -4.82 -40.63
N THR A 52 29.17 -3.94 -39.76
CA THR A 52 28.53 -4.29 -38.48
C THR A 52 27.14 -3.70 -38.39
N THR A 53 26.44 -3.94 -37.30
CA THR A 53 25.03 -3.54 -37.12
C THR A 53 24.85 -2.71 -35.85
N THR A 54 23.93 -1.76 -35.87
CA THR A 54 23.53 -0.98 -34.67
C THR A 54 22.88 -1.86 -33.63
N LYS A 55 23.11 -1.53 -32.33
CA LYS A 55 22.41 -2.14 -31.20
C LYS A 55 20.96 -1.64 -31.14
N ASP A 56 20.08 -2.44 -30.59
CA ASP A 56 18.70 -2.00 -30.33
C ASP A 56 18.69 -0.99 -29.17
N SER A 57 17.78 -0.02 -29.20
CA SER A 57 17.71 1.08 -28.21
C SER A 57 17.51 0.62 -26.75
N THR A 58 17.05 -0.60 -26.56
CA THR A 58 16.87 -1.24 -25.24
C THR A 58 18.16 -1.84 -24.65
N GLU A 59 19.23 -1.97 -25.46
CA GLU A 59 20.51 -2.59 -25.06
C GLU A 59 21.61 -1.56 -24.79
N ILE A 60 21.30 -0.25 -24.90
CA ILE A 60 22.27 0.83 -24.70
C ILE A 60 22.31 1.18 -23.21
N GLU A 61 23.26 0.63 -22.47
CA GLU A 61 23.48 0.93 -21.04
C GLU A 61 24.14 2.30 -20.76
N SER A 62 24.69 2.97 -21.79
CA SER A 62 25.35 4.28 -21.62
C SER A 62 25.45 5.04 -22.95
N PRO A 63 25.10 6.35 -22.99
CA PRO A 63 25.04 7.12 -24.24
C PRO A 63 26.38 7.55 -24.84
N ILE A 64 27.53 7.09 -24.36
CA ILE A 64 28.85 7.59 -24.77
C ILE A 64 29.72 6.56 -25.51
N HIS A 65 29.51 5.25 -25.35
CA HIS A 65 30.29 4.21 -26.03
C HIS A 65 29.41 3.03 -26.46
N ASN A 66 29.42 2.74 -27.78
CA ASN A 66 28.89 1.55 -28.47
C ASN A 66 27.46 1.63 -29.01
N GLU A 67 27.22 2.49 -29.99
CA GLU A 67 26.00 2.50 -30.82
C GLU A 67 25.87 1.24 -31.70
N PHE A 68 26.94 0.45 -31.89
CA PHE A 68 26.98 -0.74 -32.77
C PHE A 68 27.76 -1.91 -32.13
N TYR A 69 27.56 -3.10 -32.69
CA TYR A 69 28.25 -4.30 -32.20
C TYR A 69 29.71 -4.30 -32.66
N ASP A 70 30.59 -4.85 -31.83
CA ASP A 70 32.05 -4.98 -32.13
C ASP A 70 32.36 -6.12 -33.11
N VAL A 71 31.38 -6.98 -33.40
CA VAL A 71 31.53 -8.10 -34.36
C VAL A 71 30.68 -7.86 -35.59
N GLY A 72 31.26 -8.17 -36.75
CA GLY A 72 30.60 -8.03 -38.04
C GLY A 72 31.28 -8.93 -39.10
N VAL A 73 31.13 -8.54 -40.34
CA VAL A 73 31.66 -9.31 -41.51
C VAL A 73 32.56 -8.45 -42.36
N VAL A 74 33.72 -8.98 -42.67
CA VAL A 74 34.63 -8.46 -43.72
C VAL A 74 34.23 -9.08 -45.05
N GLY A 75 34.13 -8.26 -46.07
CA GLY A 75 33.82 -8.73 -47.41
C GLY A 75 34.09 -7.71 -48.51
N ASN A 76 33.78 -8.10 -49.72
CA ASN A 76 34.01 -7.30 -50.92
C ASN A 76 32.74 -6.61 -51.39
N ILE A 77 32.89 -5.38 -51.90
CA ILE A 77 31.84 -4.67 -52.58
C ILE A 77 31.90 -5.11 -54.06
N MET A 78 30.91 -5.90 -54.48
CA MET A 78 30.87 -6.42 -55.87
C MET A 78 30.34 -5.39 -56.86
N ARG A 79 29.38 -4.56 -56.41
CA ARG A 79 28.76 -3.56 -57.27
C ARG A 79 28.22 -2.39 -56.44
N LYS A 80 28.42 -1.17 -56.90
CA LYS A 80 27.87 0.06 -56.36
C LYS A 80 26.91 0.68 -57.40
N GLN A 81 25.73 1.10 -56.98
CA GLN A 81 24.72 1.75 -57.84
C GLN A 81 23.97 2.85 -57.05
N THR A 82 24.01 4.06 -57.55
CA THR A 82 23.22 5.14 -57.00
C THR A 82 21.76 5.06 -57.55
N ILE A 83 20.80 5.15 -56.64
CA ILE A 83 19.35 5.07 -56.95
C ILE A 83 18.77 6.48 -57.05
N PRO A 84 17.71 6.72 -57.83
CA PRO A 84 17.09 8.06 -58.00
C PRO A 84 16.65 8.78 -56.71
N ASN A 85 16.52 8.08 -55.60
CA ASN A 85 16.13 8.61 -54.28
C ASN A 85 17.31 9.10 -53.43
N GLY A 86 18.52 9.28 -54.01
CA GLY A 86 19.70 9.73 -53.28
C GLY A 86 20.40 8.66 -52.44
N LYS A 87 19.87 7.42 -52.37
CA LYS A 87 20.48 6.30 -51.68
C LYS A 87 21.45 5.54 -52.57
N THR A 88 22.54 5.07 -52.00
CA THR A 88 23.48 4.19 -52.70
C THR A 88 23.21 2.75 -52.35
N LYS A 89 22.93 1.90 -53.34
CA LYS A 89 22.80 0.46 -53.18
C LYS A 89 24.14 -0.20 -53.49
N ILE A 90 24.62 -1.05 -52.60
CA ILE A 90 25.79 -1.92 -52.84
C ILE A 90 25.36 -3.39 -52.80
N LEU A 91 26.04 -4.19 -53.59
CA LEU A 91 26.05 -5.66 -53.45
C LEU A 91 27.30 -6.05 -52.68
N PHE A 92 27.11 -6.49 -51.47
CA PHE A 92 28.20 -6.89 -50.59
C PHE A 92 28.28 -8.41 -50.50
N GLN A 93 29.47 -8.95 -50.74
CA GLN A 93 29.75 -10.35 -50.56
C GLN A 93 30.54 -10.55 -49.27
N GLY A 94 29.87 -11.13 -48.26
CA GLY A 94 30.53 -11.46 -46.98
C GLY A 94 31.53 -12.61 -47.15
N ILE A 95 32.71 -12.46 -46.55
CA ILE A 95 33.79 -13.43 -46.64
C ILE A 95 34.06 -14.11 -45.30
N SER A 96 34.30 -13.34 -44.25
CA SER A 96 34.62 -13.87 -42.93
C SER A 96 34.08 -12.97 -41.82
N ARG A 97 33.78 -13.57 -40.69
CA ARG A 97 33.50 -12.83 -39.46
C ARG A 97 34.78 -12.19 -38.92
N ALA A 98 34.61 -11.01 -38.33
CA ALA A 98 35.74 -10.32 -37.75
C ALA A 98 35.27 -9.45 -36.58
N ARG A 99 36.19 -9.02 -35.73
CA ARG A 99 35.96 -8.15 -34.57
C ARG A 99 36.75 -6.87 -34.71
N ILE A 100 36.16 -5.78 -34.28
CA ILE A 100 36.81 -4.49 -34.16
C ILE A 100 37.65 -4.48 -32.87
N LEU A 101 38.93 -4.27 -32.98
CA LEU A 101 39.84 -4.10 -31.82
C LEU A 101 39.91 -2.65 -31.37
N LYS A 102 40.02 -1.74 -32.33
CA LYS A 102 40.01 -0.27 -32.10
C LYS A 102 39.46 0.39 -33.34
N TYR A 103 38.78 1.51 -33.17
CA TYR A 103 38.32 2.34 -34.29
C TYR A 103 38.60 3.81 -34.01
N ASP A 104 38.71 4.59 -35.08
CA ASP A 104 38.87 6.04 -35.03
C ASP A 104 37.68 6.71 -35.75
N LYS A 105 37.10 7.69 -35.09
CA LYS A 105 35.95 8.47 -35.60
C LYS A 105 36.33 9.94 -35.56
N GLN A 106 36.93 10.41 -36.67
CA GLN A 106 37.20 11.85 -36.83
C GLN A 106 36.05 12.54 -37.56
N GLN A 107 35.73 13.75 -37.14
CA GLN A 107 34.61 14.52 -37.74
C GLN A 107 34.92 14.79 -39.24
N GLY A 108 34.11 14.30 -40.15
CA GLY A 108 34.28 14.45 -41.60
C GLY A 108 35.16 13.40 -42.31
N ALA A 109 35.73 12.43 -41.59
CA ALA A 109 36.48 11.32 -42.14
C ALA A 109 35.69 10.00 -42.11
N PRO A 110 36.03 9.00 -42.96
CA PRO A 110 35.40 7.70 -42.89
C PRO A 110 35.69 7.01 -41.55
N LEU A 111 34.70 6.31 -40.99
CA LEU A 111 34.92 5.45 -39.81
C LEU A 111 35.87 4.31 -40.23
N VAL A 112 37.03 4.24 -39.62
CA VAL A 112 38.03 3.19 -39.88
C VAL A 112 38.41 2.49 -38.59
N GLY A 113 38.65 1.19 -38.67
CA GLY A 113 39.03 0.43 -37.49
C GLY A 113 40.02 -0.68 -37.76
N MET A 114 40.74 -1.02 -36.70
CA MET A 114 41.61 -2.19 -36.67
C MET A 114 40.77 -3.43 -36.47
N ILE A 115 40.81 -4.32 -37.46
CA ILE A 115 39.93 -5.48 -37.54
C ILE A 115 40.77 -6.76 -37.34
N ASP A 116 40.25 -7.66 -36.52
CA ASP A 116 40.81 -9.00 -36.32
C ASP A 116 39.81 -10.07 -36.77
N LEU A 117 40.30 -11.03 -37.56
CA LEU A 117 39.45 -12.11 -38.08
C LEU A 117 39.11 -13.11 -36.98
N ILE A 118 37.85 -13.47 -36.85
CA ILE A 118 37.41 -14.53 -35.96
C ILE A 118 37.68 -15.88 -36.66
N ILE A 119 38.81 -16.50 -36.30
CA ILE A 119 39.21 -17.79 -36.85
C ILE A 119 38.49 -18.88 -36.05
N PRO A 120 37.68 -19.75 -36.70
CA PRO A 120 37.04 -20.87 -36.04
C PRO A 120 38.08 -21.85 -35.47
N ASP A 121 37.78 -22.44 -34.33
CA ASP A 121 38.57 -23.55 -33.76
C ASP A 121 38.44 -24.81 -34.60
N ASN A 122 39.34 -25.79 -34.31
CA ASN A 122 39.34 -27.10 -34.98
C ASN A 122 38.87 -28.16 -33.94
N PRO A 123 37.56 -28.36 -33.75
CA PRO A 123 37.04 -29.20 -32.70
C PRO A 123 37.18 -30.68 -32.94
N ASP A 124 37.02 -31.48 -31.87
CA ASP A 124 37.01 -32.94 -31.92
C ASP A 124 35.93 -33.46 -32.89
N SER A 125 36.32 -34.28 -33.87
CA SER A 125 35.45 -34.79 -34.94
C SER A 125 34.23 -35.53 -34.43
N ASN A 126 34.31 -36.27 -33.33
CA ASN A 126 33.20 -37.03 -32.80
C ASN A 126 32.10 -36.13 -32.18
N LYS A 127 32.53 -35.15 -31.39
CA LYS A 127 31.59 -34.17 -30.80
C LYS A 127 30.95 -33.30 -31.87
N LEU A 128 31.77 -32.91 -32.87
CA LEU A 128 31.28 -32.08 -33.97
C LEU A 128 30.17 -32.78 -34.78
N ASN A 129 30.41 -34.04 -35.16
CA ASN A 129 29.44 -34.83 -35.92
C ASN A 129 28.16 -35.09 -35.14
N ALA A 130 28.23 -35.36 -33.84
CA ALA A 130 27.06 -35.54 -32.99
C ALA A 130 26.24 -34.23 -32.87
N THR A 131 26.92 -33.11 -32.65
CA THR A 131 26.23 -31.81 -32.56
C THR A 131 25.63 -31.40 -33.90
N MET A 132 26.31 -31.71 -35.02
CA MET A 132 25.82 -31.44 -36.37
C MET A 132 24.57 -32.27 -36.71
N ALA A 133 24.55 -33.55 -36.34
CA ALA A 133 23.40 -34.42 -36.53
C ALA A 133 22.16 -33.87 -35.75
N PHE A 134 22.39 -33.43 -34.51
CA PHE A 134 21.35 -32.86 -33.68
C PHE A 134 20.85 -31.49 -34.21
N LEU A 135 21.76 -30.65 -34.70
CA LEU A 135 21.41 -29.39 -35.37
C LEU A 135 20.53 -29.64 -36.62
N ASN A 136 20.89 -30.60 -37.45
CA ASN A 136 20.11 -30.96 -38.63
C ASN A 136 18.70 -31.42 -38.28
N GLU A 137 18.54 -32.22 -37.22
CA GLU A 137 17.19 -32.62 -36.72
C GLU A 137 16.36 -31.41 -36.35
N LYS A 138 16.92 -30.42 -35.65
CA LYS A 138 16.24 -29.20 -35.27
C LYS A 138 15.88 -28.32 -36.46
N ILE A 139 16.76 -28.22 -37.45
CA ILE A 139 16.50 -27.50 -38.69
C ILE A 139 15.33 -28.14 -39.45
N ASP A 140 15.25 -29.48 -39.51
CA ASP A 140 14.13 -30.21 -40.11
C ASP A 140 12.78 -29.91 -39.39
N LEU A 141 12.84 -29.82 -38.08
CA LEU A 141 11.64 -29.52 -37.29
C LEU A 141 11.16 -28.08 -37.52
N ILE A 142 12.04 -27.11 -37.48
CA ILE A 142 11.64 -25.69 -37.68
C ILE A 142 11.22 -25.42 -39.13
N ALA A 143 11.85 -26.09 -40.11
CA ALA A 143 11.49 -25.98 -41.52
C ALA A 143 10.03 -26.38 -41.81
N LYS A 144 9.49 -27.35 -41.06
CA LYS A 144 8.07 -27.75 -41.14
C LYS A 144 7.11 -26.76 -40.52
N LEU A 145 7.62 -25.88 -39.65
CA LEU A 145 6.78 -24.93 -38.90
C LEU A 145 6.80 -23.52 -39.51
N LEU A 146 7.88 -23.13 -40.16
CA LEU A 146 8.04 -21.81 -40.79
C LEU A 146 7.55 -21.82 -42.24
N PRO A 147 6.49 -21.06 -42.61
CA PRO A 147 5.93 -21.05 -43.97
C PRO A 147 6.87 -20.51 -45.05
N TYR A 148 7.88 -19.73 -44.66
CA TYR A 148 8.81 -19.07 -45.55
C TYR A 148 10.22 -19.74 -45.58
N PHE A 149 10.34 -20.89 -44.91
CA PHE A 149 11.62 -21.61 -44.91
C PHE A 149 11.86 -22.29 -46.26
N PRO A 150 12.98 -22.02 -46.94
CA PRO A 150 13.27 -22.63 -48.26
C PRO A 150 13.47 -24.15 -48.12
N HIS A 151 12.59 -24.95 -48.67
CA HIS A 151 12.65 -26.42 -48.58
C HIS A 151 13.95 -27.02 -49.20
N ASP A 152 14.52 -26.32 -50.19
CA ASP A 152 15.77 -26.75 -50.82
C ASP A 152 17.05 -26.37 -50.02
N LEU A 153 16.89 -25.59 -48.93
CA LEU A 153 18.04 -25.14 -48.13
C LEU A 153 18.75 -26.33 -47.47
N LEU A 154 18.01 -27.32 -46.99
CA LEU A 154 18.57 -28.54 -46.37
C LEU A 154 19.49 -29.28 -47.32
N LYS A 155 19.09 -29.42 -48.59
CA LYS A 155 19.96 -30.03 -49.62
C LYS A 155 21.17 -29.15 -49.95
N THR A 156 21.03 -27.85 -49.87
CA THR A 156 22.07 -26.87 -50.19
C THR A 156 23.17 -26.82 -49.14
N ILE A 157 22.82 -27.01 -47.87
CA ILE A 157 23.79 -26.99 -46.76
C ILE A 157 24.48 -28.36 -46.56
N GLU A 158 23.98 -29.41 -47.22
CA GLU A 158 24.60 -30.73 -47.20
C GLU A 158 25.99 -30.67 -47.75
N GLY A 159 27.01 -31.04 -46.96
CA GLY A 159 28.42 -30.95 -47.30
C GLY A 159 29.11 -29.60 -47.03
N PHE A 160 28.39 -28.61 -46.46
CA PHE A 160 29.05 -27.37 -46.02
C PHE A 160 29.85 -27.60 -44.75
N GLU A 161 30.91 -26.80 -44.54
CA GLU A 161 31.63 -26.73 -43.29
C GLU A 161 30.68 -26.28 -42.16
N PRO A 162 30.81 -26.80 -40.93
CA PRO A 162 29.89 -26.54 -39.81
C PRO A 162 29.61 -25.04 -39.54
N ASN A 163 30.66 -24.21 -39.57
CA ASN A 163 30.51 -22.78 -39.39
C ASN A 163 29.68 -22.11 -40.51
N ARG A 164 29.84 -22.59 -41.74
CA ARG A 164 29.07 -22.10 -42.88
C ARG A 164 27.60 -22.51 -42.76
N VAL A 165 27.31 -23.70 -42.26
CA VAL A 165 25.94 -24.12 -41.95
C VAL A 165 25.29 -23.18 -40.94
N VAL A 166 25.98 -22.88 -39.82
CA VAL A 166 25.47 -21.96 -38.79
C VAL A 166 25.17 -20.58 -39.41
N ASP A 167 26.10 -20.01 -40.18
CA ASP A 167 25.91 -18.67 -40.77
C ASP A 167 24.80 -18.67 -41.82
N THR A 168 24.64 -19.76 -42.59
CA THR A 168 23.55 -19.89 -43.56
C THR A 168 22.16 -19.98 -42.87
N ILE A 169 22.04 -20.73 -41.78
CA ILE A 169 20.80 -20.84 -41.03
C ILE A 169 20.45 -19.50 -40.35
N LEU A 170 21.44 -18.81 -39.75
CA LEU A 170 21.26 -17.47 -39.18
C LEU A 170 20.77 -16.46 -40.21
N SER A 171 21.20 -16.57 -41.47
CA SER A 171 20.73 -15.70 -42.57
C SER A 171 19.29 -16.00 -43.01
N THR A 172 18.78 -17.18 -42.68
CA THR A 172 17.47 -17.67 -43.13
C THR A 172 16.40 -17.49 -42.07
N ILE A 173 16.72 -17.77 -40.80
CA ILE A 173 15.79 -17.62 -39.68
C ILE A 173 15.97 -16.22 -39.06
N ARG A 174 14.88 -15.50 -38.84
CA ARG A 174 14.90 -14.15 -38.25
C ARG A 174 15.02 -14.24 -36.73
N PHE A 175 16.23 -14.14 -36.24
CA PHE A 175 16.50 -13.97 -34.79
C PHE A 175 16.65 -12.47 -34.42
N SER A 176 16.52 -12.15 -33.13
CA SER A 176 16.87 -10.82 -32.63
C SER A 176 18.39 -10.54 -32.80
N LYS A 177 18.75 -9.26 -32.92
CA LYS A 177 20.13 -8.83 -33.08
C LYS A 177 21.05 -9.39 -31.96
N SER A 178 20.58 -9.38 -30.72
CA SER A 178 21.33 -9.93 -29.57
C SER A 178 21.60 -11.42 -29.70
N LYS A 179 20.65 -12.22 -30.14
CA LYS A 179 20.82 -13.66 -30.37
C LYS A 179 21.85 -13.94 -31.49
N ILE A 180 21.75 -13.17 -32.57
CA ILE A 180 22.74 -13.28 -33.68
C ILE A 180 24.12 -12.90 -33.19
N TYR A 181 24.26 -11.81 -32.44
CA TYR A 181 25.54 -11.36 -31.89
C TYR A 181 26.20 -12.42 -31.00
N ASN A 182 25.46 -13.05 -30.10
CA ASN A 182 25.97 -14.09 -29.20
C ASN A 182 26.62 -15.28 -29.97
N ILE A 183 26.01 -15.64 -31.10
CA ILE A 183 26.57 -16.70 -31.96
C ILE A 183 27.77 -16.17 -32.78
N TYR A 184 27.70 -14.89 -33.22
CA TYR A 184 28.75 -14.28 -34.03
C TYR A 184 30.05 -14.04 -33.27
N ALA A 185 29.95 -13.59 -32.03
CA ALA A 185 31.08 -13.25 -31.18
C ALA A 185 31.90 -14.50 -30.74
N ASN A 186 31.30 -15.68 -30.85
CA ASN A 186 31.92 -16.90 -30.39
C ASN A 186 32.81 -17.53 -31.51
N SER A 187 34.08 -17.86 -31.19
CA SER A 187 35.02 -18.57 -32.06
C SER A 187 34.89 -20.09 -31.99
N ASN A 188 34.32 -20.63 -30.91
CA ASN A 188 34.15 -22.07 -30.72
C ASN A 188 33.00 -22.62 -31.58
N THR A 189 33.31 -23.48 -32.51
CA THR A 189 32.36 -24.04 -33.49
C THR A 189 31.24 -24.82 -32.86
N ILE A 190 31.53 -25.64 -31.84
CA ILE A 190 30.53 -26.46 -31.14
C ILE A 190 29.61 -25.57 -30.32
N GLU A 191 30.12 -24.58 -29.59
CA GLU A 191 29.30 -23.64 -28.80
C GLU A 191 28.37 -22.82 -29.68
N ARG A 192 28.84 -22.38 -30.87
CA ARG A 192 27.97 -21.70 -31.84
C ARG A 192 26.80 -22.57 -32.27
N MET A 193 27.04 -23.85 -32.51
CA MET A 193 26.01 -24.80 -32.89
C MET A 193 25.03 -25.04 -31.75
N ILE A 194 25.51 -25.18 -30.52
CA ILE A 194 24.67 -25.36 -29.31
C ILE A 194 23.79 -24.15 -29.09
N LEU A 195 24.34 -22.94 -29.19
CA LEU A 195 23.57 -21.70 -29.07
C LEU A 195 22.50 -21.62 -30.16
N LEU A 196 22.84 -21.95 -31.40
CA LEU A 196 21.87 -21.97 -32.50
C LEU A 196 20.76 -23.00 -32.26
N ILE A 197 21.07 -24.19 -31.78
CA ILE A 197 20.11 -25.22 -31.41
C ILE A 197 19.16 -24.71 -30.33
N SER A 198 19.68 -24.09 -29.28
CA SER A 198 18.87 -23.52 -28.20
C SER A 198 17.88 -22.45 -28.72
N TYR A 199 18.33 -21.55 -29.58
CA TYR A 199 17.47 -20.51 -30.14
C TYR A 199 16.44 -21.05 -31.15
N ILE A 200 16.78 -22.10 -31.88
CA ILE A 200 15.83 -22.84 -32.73
C ILE A 200 14.77 -23.52 -31.88
N ASP A 201 15.12 -24.11 -30.74
CA ASP A 201 14.17 -24.78 -29.85
C ASP A 201 13.19 -23.75 -29.24
N GLU A 202 13.68 -22.60 -28.80
CA GLU A 202 12.80 -21.51 -28.32
C GLU A 202 11.81 -21.06 -29.41
N GLU A 203 12.27 -20.94 -30.66
CA GLU A 203 11.41 -20.55 -31.78
C GLU A 203 10.36 -21.64 -32.12
N ILE A 204 10.75 -22.91 -32.07
CA ILE A 204 9.85 -24.04 -32.27
C ILE A 204 8.73 -24.03 -31.20
N GLU A 205 9.07 -23.80 -29.93
CA GLU A 205 8.08 -23.70 -28.84
C GLU A 205 7.12 -22.54 -29.06
N SER A 206 7.66 -21.38 -29.40
CA SER A 206 6.87 -20.17 -29.73
C SER A 206 5.88 -20.42 -30.86
N LEU A 207 6.35 -21.01 -31.96
CA LEU A 207 5.50 -21.32 -33.13
C LEU A 207 4.43 -22.39 -32.83
N LYS A 208 4.72 -23.38 -32.02
CA LYS A 208 3.73 -24.37 -31.58
C LYS A 208 2.64 -23.70 -30.75
N LEU A 209 3.03 -22.84 -29.79
CA LEU A 209 2.09 -22.09 -28.95
C LEU A 209 1.20 -21.16 -29.79
N GLN A 210 1.80 -20.43 -30.75
CA GLN A 210 1.03 -19.58 -31.67
C GLN A 210 0.03 -20.38 -32.49
N LYS A 211 0.39 -21.57 -32.96
CA LYS A 211 -0.50 -22.46 -33.70
C LYS A 211 -1.67 -22.97 -32.86
N GLU A 212 -1.40 -23.33 -31.59
CA GLU A 212 -2.44 -23.70 -30.62
C GLU A 212 -3.40 -22.55 -30.32
N ILE A 213 -2.88 -21.35 -30.09
CA ILE A 213 -3.66 -20.15 -29.84
C ILE A 213 -4.54 -19.84 -31.07
N LYS A 214 -3.96 -19.88 -32.28
CA LYS A 214 -4.70 -19.63 -33.53
C LYS A 214 -5.81 -20.65 -33.78
N THR A 215 -5.57 -21.92 -33.44
CA THR A 215 -6.60 -22.99 -33.55
C THR A 215 -7.71 -22.78 -32.50
N LYS A 216 -7.35 -22.43 -31.25
CA LYS A 216 -8.32 -22.11 -30.19
C LYS A 216 -9.16 -20.86 -30.54
N VAL A 217 -8.53 -19.84 -31.12
CA VAL A 217 -9.21 -18.61 -31.57
C VAL A 217 -10.14 -18.90 -32.74
N ASN A 218 -9.69 -19.63 -33.76
CA ASN A 218 -10.52 -19.98 -34.90
C ASN A 218 -11.74 -20.83 -34.50
N ASN A 219 -11.55 -21.83 -33.62
CA ASN A 219 -12.65 -22.63 -33.09
C ASN A 219 -13.63 -21.80 -32.25
N LYS A 220 -13.12 -20.77 -31.56
CA LYS A 220 -13.93 -19.83 -30.79
C LYS A 220 -14.70 -18.87 -31.72
N VAL A 221 -14.07 -18.41 -32.78
CA VAL A 221 -14.71 -17.56 -33.82
C VAL A 221 -15.76 -18.32 -34.60
N GLU A 222 -15.51 -19.57 -35.01
CA GLU A 222 -16.53 -20.42 -35.66
C GLU A 222 -17.72 -20.68 -34.73
N LYS A 223 -17.44 -20.91 -33.44
CA LYS A 223 -18.50 -21.09 -32.43
C LYS A 223 -19.32 -19.80 -32.26
N ILE A 224 -18.65 -18.65 -32.20
CA ILE A 224 -19.29 -17.33 -32.12
C ILE A 224 -20.09 -17.03 -33.38
N ASN A 225 -19.56 -17.31 -34.60
CA ASN A 225 -20.25 -17.09 -35.85
C ASN A 225 -21.48 -18.02 -35.96
N ARG A 226 -21.38 -19.26 -35.53
CA ARG A 226 -22.50 -20.21 -35.48
C ARG A 226 -23.54 -19.79 -34.42
N GLU A 227 -23.10 -19.30 -33.27
CA GLU A 227 -23.99 -18.71 -32.25
C GLU A 227 -24.63 -17.41 -32.77
N PHE A 228 -23.91 -16.60 -33.50
CA PHE A 228 -24.46 -15.39 -34.15
C PHE A 228 -25.52 -15.73 -35.21
N TYR A 229 -25.24 -16.72 -36.06
CA TYR A 229 -26.20 -17.16 -37.08
C TYR A 229 -27.46 -17.79 -36.47
N LEU A 230 -27.28 -18.60 -35.42
CA LEU A 230 -28.41 -19.17 -34.68
C LEU A 230 -29.16 -18.08 -33.88
N LYS A 231 -28.48 -17.07 -33.34
CA LYS A 231 -29.12 -15.92 -32.72
C LYS A 231 -29.90 -15.05 -33.73
N GLU A 232 -29.38 -14.86 -34.94
CA GLU A 232 -30.08 -14.11 -35.97
C GLU A 232 -31.33 -14.86 -36.48
N GLN A 233 -31.24 -16.18 -36.61
CA GLN A 233 -32.41 -17.02 -36.87
C GLN A 233 -33.42 -17.03 -35.72
N LEU A 234 -32.93 -17.14 -34.46
CA LEU A 234 -33.77 -17.01 -33.28
C LEU A 234 -34.45 -15.64 -33.24
N LYS A 235 -33.77 -14.57 -33.63
CA LYS A 235 -34.28 -13.21 -33.66
C LYS A 235 -35.34 -12.99 -34.73
N GLN A 236 -35.18 -13.59 -35.92
CA GLN A 236 -36.23 -13.59 -36.92
C GLN A 236 -37.45 -14.38 -36.44
N ILE A 237 -37.24 -15.55 -35.81
CA ILE A 237 -38.28 -16.35 -35.20
C ILE A 237 -38.93 -15.63 -33.99
N GLN A 238 -38.15 -14.93 -33.18
CA GLN A 238 -38.65 -14.11 -32.08
C GLN A 238 -39.42 -12.87 -32.56
N LYS A 239 -39.04 -12.29 -33.70
CA LYS A 239 -39.76 -11.19 -34.31
C LYS A 239 -41.13 -11.65 -34.90
N GLU A 240 -41.16 -12.88 -35.44
CA GLU A 240 -42.40 -13.52 -35.89
C GLU A 240 -43.29 -14.00 -34.73
N LEU A 241 -42.66 -14.34 -33.58
CA LEU A 241 -43.38 -14.77 -32.37
C LEU A 241 -43.72 -13.62 -31.41
N GLY A 242 -43.41 -12.39 -31.74
CA GLY A 242 -43.76 -11.19 -30.94
C GLY A 242 -42.92 -11.00 -29.66
N VAL A 243 -41.70 -11.52 -29.61
CA VAL A 243 -40.80 -11.45 -28.41
C VAL A 243 -40.19 -10.04 -28.23
N ASP A 244 -40.48 -9.06 -29.04
CA ASP A 244 -40.19 -7.65 -28.76
C ASP A 244 -40.96 -7.09 -27.53
N ASN A 245 -41.87 -7.89 -26.96
CA ASN A 245 -42.61 -7.52 -25.76
C ASN A 245 -41.74 -7.43 -24.52
N GLN A 246 -40.72 -8.28 -24.34
CA GLN A 246 -39.92 -8.34 -23.10
C GLN A 246 -39.06 -7.07 -22.91
N LYS A 247 -38.43 -6.59 -24.01
CA LYS A 247 -37.68 -5.34 -23.99
C LYS A 247 -38.60 -4.12 -23.80
N ASN A 248 -39.77 -4.12 -24.41
CA ASN A 248 -40.73 -3.05 -24.23
C ASN A 248 -41.27 -3.03 -22.78
N GLU A 249 -41.54 -4.18 -22.20
CA GLU A 249 -41.95 -4.30 -20.80
C GLU A 249 -40.86 -3.80 -19.82
N GLU A 250 -39.58 -4.11 -20.08
CA GLU A 250 -38.46 -3.58 -19.29
C GLU A 250 -38.34 -2.05 -19.38
N ILE A 251 -38.43 -1.50 -20.61
CA ILE A 251 -38.38 -0.06 -20.86
C ILE A 251 -39.56 0.65 -20.19
N GLU A 252 -40.78 0.10 -20.31
CA GLU A 252 -41.93 0.60 -19.60
C GLU A 252 -41.76 0.52 -18.09
N GLY A 253 -41.13 -0.54 -17.59
CA GLY A 253 -40.76 -0.69 -16.20
C GLY A 253 -39.83 0.42 -15.73
N TYR A 254 -38.79 0.73 -16.51
CA TYR A 254 -37.86 1.84 -16.20
C TYR A 254 -38.57 3.20 -16.26
N GLN A 255 -39.44 3.45 -17.23
CA GLN A 255 -40.22 4.68 -17.31
C GLN A 255 -41.15 4.86 -16.11
N LYS A 256 -41.88 3.82 -15.71
CA LYS A 256 -42.76 3.85 -14.53
C LYS A 256 -41.97 4.14 -13.25
N LYS A 257 -40.80 3.51 -13.09
CA LYS A 257 -39.91 3.82 -11.95
C LYS A 257 -39.41 5.25 -11.99
N LEU A 258 -38.98 5.75 -13.16
CA LEU A 258 -38.53 7.14 -13.32
C LEU A 258 -39.62 8.16 -12.96
N GLU A 259 -40.86 7.94 -13.43
CA GLU A 259 -42.00 8.83 -13.07
C GLU A 259 -42.27 8.81 -11.57
N SER A 260 -42.14 7.69 -10.89
CA SER A 260 -42.33 7.58 -9.45
C SER A 260 -41.32 8.39 -8.63
N ILE A 261 -40.07 8.54 -9.11
CA ILE A 261 -39.01 9.29 -8.42
C ILE A 261 -38.92 10.76 -8.87
N LYS A 262 -39.66 11.17 -9.89
CA LYS A 262 -39.65 12.52 -10.46
C LYS A 262 -39.82 13.65 -9.43
N PRO A 263 -40.69 13.56 -8.41
CA PRO A 263 -40.83 14.62 -7.40
C PRO A 263 -39.59 14.81 -6.49
N HIS A 264 -38.68 13.85 -6.48
CA HIS A 264 -37.58 13.73 -5.54
C HIS A 264 -36.19 13.80 -6.17
N ILE A 265 -36.12 13.90 -7.50
CA ILE A 265 -34.86 14.01 -8.27
C ILE A 265 -34.74 15.42 -8.86
N SER A 266 -33.51 15.89 -9.07
CA SER A 266 -33.26 17.14 -9.77
C SER A 266 -33.79 17.09 -11.22
N GLU A 267 -34.21 18.24 -11.75
CA GLU A 267 -34.73 18.32 -13.13
C GLU A 267 -33.71 17.83 -14.15
N ASP A 268 -32.42 18.12 -13.93
CA ASP A 268 -31.33 17.65 -14.78
C ASP A 268 -31.15 16.13 -14.68
N GLY A 269 -31.25 15.56 -13.50
CA GLY A 269 -31.19 14.11 -13.29
C GLY A 269 -32.35 13.38 -13.99
N TYR A 270 -33.57 13.90 -13.86
CA TYR A 270 -34.73 13.34 -14.55
C TYR A 270 -34.55 13.38 -16.06
N LYS A 271 -34.12 14.53 -16.63
CA LYS A 271 -33.87 14.67 -18.06
C LYS A 271 -32.78 13.73 -18.56
N GLU A 272 -31.69 13.58 -17.81
CA GLU A 272 -30.58 12.71 -18.20
C GLU A 272 -31.01 11.25 -18.20
N ILE A 273 -31.67 10.76 -17.14
CA ILE A 273 -32.12 9.36 -17.08
C ILE A 273 -33.14 9.07 -18.18
N LYS A 274 -34.10 9.98 -18.38
CA LYS A 274 -35.12 9.86 -19.44
C LYS A 274 -34.46 9.75 -20.82
N LYS A 275 -33.48 10.61 -21.10
CA LYS A 275 -32.71 10.59 -22.36
C LYS A 275 -31.99 9.25 -22.56
N GLN A 276 -31.44 8.67 -21.50
CA GLN A 276 -30.77 7.38 -21.61
C GLN A 276 -31.75 6.21 -21.81
N ILE A 277 -32.93 6.26 -21.18
CA ILE A 277 -34.01 5.28 -21.43
C ILE A 277 -34.50 5.36 -22.88
N GLU A 278 -34.71 6.59 -23.39
CA GLU A 278 -35.10 6.80 -24.82
C GLU A 278 -33.99 6.35 -25.78
N ARG A 279 -32.73 6.48 -25.41
CA ARG A 279 -31.59 5.97 -26.17
C ARG A 279 -31.57 4.44 -26.15
N LEU A 280 -31.77 3.82 -24.99
CA LEU A 280 -31.82 2.37 -24.79
C LEU A 280 -32.97 1.74 -25.66
N SER A 281 -34.12 2.41 -25.74
CA SER A 281 -35.25 1.92 -26.53
C SER A 281 -34.93 1.80 -28.02
N LYS A 282 -34.06 2.69 -28.54
CA LYS A 282 -33.65 2.73 -29.95
C LYS A 282 -32.44 1.86 -30.27
N MET A 283 -31.74 1.35 -29.27
CA MET A 283 -30.55 0.52 -29.43
C MET A 283 -30.90 -0.95 -29.61
N HIS A 284 -30.03 -1.68 -30.27
CA HIS A 284 -30.13 -3.13 -30.40
C HIS A 284 -29.69 -3.78 -29.09
N SER A 285 -30.45 -4.75 -28.58
CA SER A 285 -30.18 -5.38 -27.26
C SER A 285 -28.80 -6.04 -27.13
N ASP A 286 -28.28 -6.55 -28.25
CA ASP A 286 -27.01 -7.28 -28.25
C ASP A 286 -25.78 -6.36 -28.42
N SER A 287 -25.97 -5.05 -28.49
CA SER A 287 -24.85 -4.13 -28.60
C SER A 287 -24.16 -3.92 -27.24
N SER A 288 -22.83 -3.93 -27.21
CA SER A 288 -22.06 -3.62 -25.98
C SER A 288 -22.40 -2.23 -25.42
N GLU A 289 -22.80 -1.31 -26.28
CA GLU A 289 -23.23 0.03 -25.87
C GLU A 289 -24.60 0.00 -25.17
N ALA A 290 -25.55 -0.86 -25.61
CA ALA A 290 -26.83 -1.03 -24.95
C ALA A 290 -26.64 -1.54 -23.51
N ASN A 291 -25.75 -2.50 -23.30
CA ASN A 291 -25.44 -3.01 -21.96
C ASN A 291 -24.87 -1.91 -21.04
N ILE A 292 -24.03 -1.01 -21.56
CA ILE A 292 -23.49 0.12 -20.78
C ILE A 292 -24.60 1.09 -20.38
N VAL A 293 -25.51 1.41 -21.32
CA VAL A 293 -26.64 2.31 -21.05
C VAL A 293 -27.66 1.66 -20.13
N GLN A 294 -27.95 0.38 -20.29
CA GLN A 294 -28.83 -0.38 -19.41
C GLN A 294 -28.30 -0.41 -17.98
N ASN A 295 -27.05 -0.79 -17.78
CA ASN A 295 -26.41 -0.75 -16.46
C ASN A 295 -26.48 0.64 -15.82
N TYR A 296 -26.27 1.70 -16.62
CA TYR A 296 -26.41 3.06 -16.12
C TYR A 296 -27.85 3.35 -15.64
N VAL A 297 -28.86 3.01 -16.46
CA VAL A 297 -30.28 3.24 -16.10
C VAL A 297 -30.64 2.47 -14.84
N GLU A 298 -30.21 1.22 -14.72
CA GLU A 298 -30.44 0.37 -13.57
C GLU A 298 -29.82 0.98 -12.29
N TRP A 299 -28.52 1.36 -12.33
CA TRP A 299 -27.88 2.04 -11.22
C TRP A 299 -28.59 3.31 -10.79
N MET A 300 -29.00 4.15 -11.75
CA MET A 300 -29.68 5.41 -11.43
C MET A 300 -31.08 5.22 -10.85
N LEU A 301 -31.83 4.21 -11.30
CA LEU A 301 -33.15 3.86 -10.79
C LEU A 301 -33.11 3.05 -9.49
N GLU A 302 -31.94 2.55 -9.09
CA GLU A 302 -31.70 1.92 -7.78
C GLU A 302 -31.44 2.96 -6.68
N ILE A 303 -31.00 4.18 -7.03
CA ILE A 303 -30.85 5.26 -6.05
C ILE A 303 -32.22 5.51 -5.39
N PRO A 304 -32.29 5.46 -4.04
CA PRO A 304 -33.57 5.48 -3.33
C PRO A 304 -34.17 6.89 -3.21
N PHE A 305 -34.26 7.62 -4.31
CA PHE A 305 -34.82 8.98 -4.31
C PHE A 305 -36.21 9.03 -3.62
N GLY A 306 -36.37 9.98 -2.71
CA GLY A 306 -37.63 10.20 -1.96
C GLY A 306 -37.88 9.20 -0.84
N LYS A 307 -37.04 8.19 -0.66
CA LYS A 307 -37.17 7.25 0.44
C LYS A 307 -36.31 7.70 1.62
N PHE A 308 -37.01 8.16 2.66
CA PHE A 308 -36.38 8.63 3.90
C PHE A 308 -36.88 7.83 5.10
N SER A 309 -36.00 7.58 6.05
CA SER A 309 -36.42 7.09 7.37
C SER A 309 -37.25 8.17 8.05
N ASN A 310 -38.55 7.90 8.26
CA ASN A 310 -39.50 8.85 8.82
C ASN A 310 -39.48 8.89 10.35
N LYS A 311 -38.54 8.24 11.01
CA LYS A 311 -38.46 8.20 12.47
C LYS A 311 -37.86 9.49 12.99
N LYS A 312 -38.61 10.16 13.89
CA LYS A 312 -38.16 11.41 14.52
C LYS A 312 -36.86 11.16 15.31
N LEU A 313 -35.92 12.08 15.13
CA LEU A 313 -34.75 12.16 15.99
C LEU A 313 -35.20 12.34 17.43
N SER A 314 -34.67 11.56 18.36
CA SER A 314 -34.95 11.67 19.80
C SER A 314 -33.68 11.47 20.59
N ILE A 315 -33.26 12.48 21.34
CA ILE A 315 -32.09 12.44 22.23
C ILE A 315 -32.21 11.29 23.23
N ALA A 316 -33.39 11.07 23.81
CA ALA A 316 -33.62 9.99 24.77
C ALA A 316 -33.27 8.61 24.18
N ASN A 317 -33.63 8.39 22.91
CA ASN A 317 -33.27 7.13 22.23
C ASN A 317 -31.75 6.99 22.00
N VAL A 318 -31.05 8.11 21.69
CA VAL A 318 -29.60 8.12 21.51
C VAL A 318 -28.93 7.80 22.83
N GLU A 319 -29.30 8.41 23.91
CA GLU A 319 -28.76 8.18 25.26
C GLU A 319 -29.00 6.74 25.71
N ILE A 320 -30.19 6.22 25.60
CA ILE A 320 -30.54 4.85 25.98
C ILE A 320 -29.69 3.85 25.16
N GLN A 321 -29.60 4.04 23.83
CA GLN A 321 -28.86 3.11 22.97
C GLN A 321 -27.35 3.13 23.24
N LEU A 322 -26.76 4.31 23.47
CA LEU A 322 -25.37 4.46 23.83
C LEU A 322 -25.04 3.75 25.15
N ASN A 323 -25.95 3.87 26.15
CA ASN A 323 -25.79 3.24 27.46
C ASN A 323 -25.99 1.72 27.41
N ILE A 324 -26.82 1.21 26.51
CA ILE A 324 -26.99 -0.23 26.29
C ILE A 324 -25.76 -0.84 25.61
N ASP A 325 -25.22 -0.16 24.57
CA ASP A 325 -24.19 -0.74 23.71
C ASP A 325 -22.76 -0.48 24.27
N HIS A 326 -22.56 0.52 25.14
CA HIS A 326 -21.22 0.94 25.60
C HIS A 326 -21.14 1.11 27.11
N PHE A 327 -20.12 0.49 27.70
CA PHE A 327 -19.75 0.70 29.10
C PHE A 327 -18.76 1.87 29.21
N SER A 328 -18.91 2.71 30.26
CA SER A 328 -18.09 3.92 30.43
C SER A 328 -18.25 4.91 29.26
N LEU A 329 -17.25 5.72 28.96
CA LEU A 329 -17.23 6.74 27.91
C LEU A 329 -18.22 7.90 28.18
N GLU A 330 -18.36 8.33 29.44
CA GLU A 330 -19.36 9.33 29.82
C GLU A 330 -19.20 10.65 29.05
N LYS A 331 -17.97 11.24 29.03
CA LYS A 331 -17.71 12.48 28.31
C LYS A 331 -17.97 12.35 26.78
N PRO A 332 -17.51 11.29 26.08
CA PRO A 332 -17.89 11.06 24.69
C PRO A 332 -19.39 10.94 24.46
N LYS A 333 -20.11 10.22 25.33
CA LYS A 333 -21.58 10.09 25.22
C LYS A 333 -22.28 11.42 25.40
N GLU A 334 -21.90 12.20 26.39
CA GLU A 334 -22.44 13.54 26.65
C GLU A 334 -22.28 14.45 25.43
N ARG A 335 -21.07 14.50 24.83
CA ARG A 335 -20.84 15.27 23.62
C ARG A 335 -21.70 14.82 22.44
N ILE A 336 -21.87 13.50 22.26
CA ILE A 336 -22.79 12.97 21.23
C ILE A 336 -24.22 13.41 21.47
N ILE A 337 -24.67 13.35 22.73
CA ILE A 337 -26.02 13.77 23.12
C ILE A 337 -26.22 15.28 22.88
N GLU A 338 -25.28 16.13 23.27
CA GLU A 338 -25.29 17.57 23.00
C GLU A 338 -25.39 17.87 21.49
N PHE A 339 -24.60 17.18 20.67
CA PHE A 339 -24.63 17.34 19.21
C PHE A 339 -25.99 17.01 18.62
N PHE A 340 -26.60 15.89 19.02
CA PHE A 340 -27.94 15.52 18.55
C PHE A 340 -29.04 16.36 19.16
N ALA A 341 -28.85 16.93 20.35
CA ALA A 341 -29.77 17.88 20.98
C ALA A 341 -29.95 19.14 20.12
N VAL A 342 -28.87 19.70 19.64
CA VAL A 342 -28.92 20.86 18.73
C VAL A 342 -29.68 20.51 17.44
N LYS A 343 -29.40 19.34 16.84
CA LYS A 343 -30.11 18.91 15.63
C LYS A 343 -31.61 18.68 15.86
N GLU A 344 -31.97 18.05 16.97
CA GLU A 344 -33.38 17.84 17.32
C GLU A 344 -34.10 19.18 17.54
N LEU A 345 -33.48 20.14 18.23
CA LEU A 345 -34.03 21.46 18.47
C LEU A 345 -34.25 22.25 17.18
N LEU A 346 -33.30 22.20 16.23
CA LEU A 346 -33.45 22.85 14.93
C LEU A 346 -34.61 22.26 14.14
N LEU A 347 -34.74 20.93 14.12
CA LEU A 347 -35.83 20.23 13.46
C LEU A 347 -37.20 20.61 14.07
N LEU A 348 -37.30 20.67 15.40
CA LEU A 348 -38.54 21.07 16.11
C LEU A 348 -38.94 22.52 15.81
N ARG A 349 -37.97 23.40 15.57
CA ARG A 349 -38.22 24.82 15.24
C ARG A 349 -38.45 25.06 13.75
N GLY A 350 -38.49 24.03 12.93
CA GLY A 350 -38.69 24.13 11.47
C GLY A 350 -37.58 24.90 10.74
N LYS A 351 -36.45 25.15 11.38
CA LYS A 351 -35.29 25.79 10.77
C LYS A 351 -34.49 24.72 10.01
N LYS A 352 -34.33 24.91 8.70
CA LYS A 352 -33.32 24.14 7.97
C LYS A 352 -31.96 24.47 8.56
N ASP A 353 -31.11 23.48 8.67
CA ASP A 353 -29.75 23.56 9.26
C ASP A 353 -28.78 24.36 8.37
N THR A 354 -29.23 25.50 7.80
CA THR A 354 -28.50 26.34 6.86
C THR A 354 -27.44 27.23 7.50
N ASN A 355 -27.40 27.32 8.85
CA ASN A 355 -26.49 28.20 9.59
C ASN A 355 -25.60 27.49 10.63
N SER A 356 -25.81 26.21 10.92
CA SER A 356 -24.77 25.47 11.63
C SER A 356 -23.69 25.13 10.58
N LYS A 357 -22.53 25.76 10.68
CA LYS A 357 -21.32 25.24 10.01
C LYS A 357 -21.35 23.76 10.26
N GLY A 358 -21.64 22.95 9.22
CA GLY A 358 -21.94 21.53 9.34
C GLY A 358 -20.79 20.79 9.99
N THR A 359 -20.89 20.75 11.30
CA THR A 359 -19.91 20.09 12.12
C THR A 359 -20.21 18.61 12.05
N ILE A 360 -19.22 17.85 11.66
CA ILE A 360 -19.28 16.40 11.54
C ILE A 360 -18.60 15.81 12.76
N LEU A 361 -19.23 14.80 13.36
CA LEU A 361 -18.61 14.09 14.47
C LEU A 361 -17.42 13.27 13.95
N CYS A 362 -16.24 13.50 14.53
CA CYS A 362 -15.04 12.72 14.28
C CYS A 362 -14.59 12.03 15.58
N PHE A 363 -14.72 10.71 15.62
CA PHE A 363 -14.23 9.91 16.75
C PHE A 363 -12.74 9.60 16.52
N TYR A 364 -11.89 10.06 17.44
CA TYR A 364 -10.45 9.79 17.33
C TYR A 364 -9.89 9.14 18.60
N GLY A 365 -8.77 8.43 18.43
CA GLY A 365 -8.10 7.73 19.51
C GLY A 365 -7.48 6.41 19.05
N PRO A 366 -6.86 5.67 19.96
CA PRO A 366 -6.16 4.45 19.62
C PRO A 366 -7.08 3.38 19.01
N PRO A 367 -6.51 2.38 18.30
CA PRO A 367 -7.31 1.32 17.69
C PRO A 367 -8.03 0.47 18.75
N GLY A 368 -9.25 0.04 18.44
CA GLY A 368 -10.01 -0.90 19.27
C GLY A 368 -10.76 -0.27 20.46
N VAL A 369 -10.81 1.06 20.60
CA VAL A 369 -11.55 1.74 21.67
C VAL A 369 -13.05 1.92 21.40
N GLY A 370 -13.55 1.47 20.24
CA GLY A 370 -14.98 1.47 19.96
C GLY A 370 -15.46 2.59 19.03
N LYS A 371 -14.58 3.29 18.30
CA LYS A 371 -14.94 4.38 17.37
C LYS A 371 -16.10 4.01 16.42
N THR A 372 -15.89 2.97 15.64
CA THR A 372 -16.90 2.49 14.67
C THR A 372 -18.13 1.89 15.37
N SER A 373 -17.97 1.34 16.57
CA SER A 373 -19.08 0.82 17.37
C SER A 373 -20.02 1.94 17.87
N LEU A 374 -19.48 3.10 18.27
CA LEU A 374 -20.29 4.27 18.64
C LEU A 374 -21.12 4.77 17.47
N ALA A 375 -20.52 4.86 16.27
CA ALA A 375 -21.26 5.23 15.07
C ALA A 375 -22.40 4.24 14.74
N ASN A 376 -22.17 2.94 14.95
CA ASN A 376 -23.23 1.93 14.80
C ASN A 376 -24.36 2.10 15.82
N SER A 377 -24.03 2.44 17.07
CA SER A 377 -25.05 2.69 18.11
C SER A 377 -25.86 3.94 17.82
N ILE A 378 -25.24 4.99 17.27
CA ILE A 378 -25.96 6.18 16.79
C ILE A 378 -26.94 5.80 15.66
N ALA A 379 -26.47 5.06 14.65
CA ALA A 379 -27.33 4.62 13.55
C ALA A 379 -28.53 3.79 14.04
N LYS A 380 -28.32 2.87 14.99
CA LYS A 380 -29.39 2.10 15.64
C LYS A 380 -30.38 2.99 16.41
N ALA A 381 -29.86 3.97 17.17
CA ALA A 381 -30.69 4.89 17.92
C ALA A 381 -31.60 5.73 17.02
N LEU A 382 -31.04 6.20 15.91
CA LEU A 382 -31.75 6.95 14.88
C LEU A 382 -32.63 6.06 14.00
N LYS A 383 -32.49 4.74 14.12
CA LYS A 383 -33.18 3.74 13.29
C LYS A 383 -32.95 3.99 11.80
N ARG A 384 -31.73 4.39 11.44
CA ARG A 384 -31.25 4.62 10.07
C ARG A 384 -30.25 3.53 9.67
N PRO A 385 -30.19 3.14 8.41
CA PRO A 385 -29.18 2.20 7.94
C PRO A 385 -27.77 2.79 8.10
N LEU A 386 -26.82 1.93 8.40
CA LEU A 386 -25.40 2.29 8.50
C LEU A 386 -24.65 1.83 7.27
N VAL A 387 -23.96 2.76 6.64
CA VAL A 387 -23.00 2.48 5.55
C VAL A 387 -21.60 2.79 6.04
N ARG A 388 -20.67 1.92 5.75
CA ARG A 388 -19.26 2.12 6.11
C ARG A 388 -18.40 2.26 4.86
N ILE A 389 -17.70 3.37 4.74
CA ILE A 389 -16.75 3.65 3.66
C ILE A 389 -15.35 3.71 4.28
N ALA A 390 -14.51 2.73 3.96
CA ALA A 390 -13.11 2.72 4.36
C ALA A 390 -12.32 3.67 3.45
N LEU A 391 -11.67 4.66 4.07
CA LEU A 391 -10.85 5.66 3.38
C LEU A 391 -9.36 5.33 3.45
N GLY A 392 -8.96 4.35 4.27
CA GLY A 392 -7.56 3.95 4.41
C GLY A 392 -6.99 3.43 3.11
N GLY A 393 -5.94 4.09 2.60
CA GLY A 393 -5.29 3.75 1.34
C GLY A 393 -6.03 4.24 0.08
N LEU A 394 -7.06 5.07 0.23
CA LEU A 394 -7.78 5.67 -0.88
C LEU A 394 -6.95 6.81 -1.47
N GLU A 395 -6.60 6.69 -2.74
CA GLU A 395 -5.76 7.65 -3.47
C GLU A 395 -6.46 8.20 -4.73
N ASP A 396 -7.50 7.53 -5.23
CA ASP A 396 -8.22 7.91 -6.44
C ASP A 396 -9.53 8.64 -6.10
N VAL A 397 -9.67 9.86 -6.60
CA VAL A 397 -10.88 10.68 -6.49
C VAL A 397 -12.10 9.96 -7.08
N ASN A 398 -11.92 9.17 -8.12
CA ASN A 398 -13.00 8.47 -8.80
C ASN A 398 -13.64 7.38 -7.94
N GLU A 399 -12.96 6.88 -6.93
CA GLU A 399 -13.59 5.95 -5.98
C GLU A 399 -14.71 6.61 -5.18
N LEU A 400 -14.59 7.91 -4.85
CA LEU A 400 -15.65 8.65 -4.14
C LEU A 400 -16.67 9.27 -5.09
N ARG A 401 -16.21 9.83 -6.23
CA ARG A 401 -17.05 10.54 -7.19
C ARG A 401 -17.58 9.70 -8.35
N GLY A 402 -17.17 8.45 -8.47
CA GLY A 402 -17.51 7.59 -9.60
C GLY A 402 -16.64 7.83 -10.83
N HIS A 403 -16.64 6.87 -11.72
CA HIS A 403 -15.89 6.90 -12.98
C HIS A 403 -16.76 7.45 -14.10
N ARG A 404 -16.16 8.21 -15.02
CA ARG A 404 -16.91 8.65 -16.23
C ARG A 404 -17.37 7.44 -17.04
N ARG A 405 -18.60 7.45 -17.50
CA ARG A 405 -19.28 6.35 -18.25
C ARG A 405 -18.56 5.86 -19.49
N THR A 406 -17.60 6.61 -20.00
CA THR A 406 -16.81 6.25 -21.20
C THR A 406 -15.80 5.13 -20.94
N TYR A 407 -15.54 4.78 -19.69
CA TYR A 407 -14.62 3.72 -19.34
C TYR A 407 -15.33 2.39 -19.16
N LEU A 408 -14.71 1.32 -19.65
CA LEU A 408 -15.20 -0.04 -19.44
C LEU A 408 -15.15 -0.38 -17.94
N GLY A 409 -16.26 -0.84 -17.37
CA GLY A 409 -16.36 -1.12 -15.93
C GLY A 409 -16.60 0.12 -15.06
N ALA A 410 -16.98 1.27 -15.65
CA ALA A 410 -17.36 2.44 -14.88
C ALA A 410 -18.52 2.15 -13.94
N MET A 411 -18.47 2.71 -12.74
CA MET A 411 -19.50 2.56 -11.70
C MET A 411 -19.66 3.88 -10.90
N PRO A 412 -20.80 4.07 -10.22
CA PRO A 412 -20.98 5.20 -9.30
C PRO A 412 -19.95 5.22 -8.18
N GLY A 413 -19.70 6.39 -7.62
CA GLY A 413 -18.82 6.54 -6.47
C GLY A 413 -19.35 5.82 -5.22
N ARG A 414 -18.44 5.52 -4.28
CA ARG A 414 -18.79 4.81 -3.02
C ARG A 414 -19.89 5.49 -2.22
N ILE A 415 -20.03 6.81 -2.34
CA ILE A 415 -21.11 7.55 -1.67
C ILE A 415 -22.47 7.16 -2.25
N VAL A 416 -22.60 7.18 -3.57
CA VAL A 416 -23.85 6.80 -4.28
C VAL A 416 -24.15 5.32 -4.09
N GLN A 417 -23.15 4.45 -4.20
CA GLN A 417 -23.30 3.02 -3.89
C GLN A 417 -23.80 2.81 -2.46
N GLY A 418 -23.26 3.59 -1.50
CA GLY A 418 -23.70 3.56 -0.11
C GLY A 418 -25.17 3.95 0.07
N LEU A 419 -25.70 4.91 -0.71
CA LEU A 419 -27.12 5.26 -0.70
C LEU A 419 -27.98 4.10 -1.25
N ILE A 420 -27.53 3.46 -2.31
CA ILE A 420 -28.21 2.30 -2.91
C ILE A 420 -28.26 1.13 -1.91
N ASP A 421 -27.15 0.81 -1.28
CA ASP A 421 -27.06 -0.25 -0.26
C ASP A 421 -27.93 0.04 0.95
N ALA A 422 -27.99 1.32 1.35
CA ALA A 422 -28.84 1.78 2.44
C ALA A 422 -30.34 1.71 2.13
N LYS A 423 -30.72 1.78 0.85
CA LYS A 423 -32.12 1.85 0.37
C LYS A 423 -32.89 3.06 0.89
N GLU A 424 -32.19 4.06 1.43
CA GLU A 424 -32.73 5.32 1.98
C GLU A 424 -31.76 6.47 1.66
N MET A 425 -32.31 7.70 1.49
CA MET A 425 -31.50 8.89 1.17
C MET A 425 -30.89 9.56 2.41
N ASN A 426 -31.23 9.12 3.61
CA ASN A 426 -30.76 9.70 4.86
C ASN A 426 -30.06 8.69 5.79
N PRO A 427 -29.16 7.83 5.27
CA PRO A 427 -28.41 6.89 6.11
C PRO A 427 -27.42 7.60 7.02
N VAL A 428 -26.81 6.83 7.92
CA VAL A 428 -25.58 7.21 8.61
C VAL A 428 -24.41 6.65 7.82
N ILE A 429 -23.53 7.51 7.31
CA ILE A 429 -22.32 7.10 6.57
C ILE A 429 -21.10 7.30 7.46
N VAL A 430 -20.38 6.22 7.71
CA VAL A 430 -19.13 6.24 8.48
C VAL A 430 -17.94 6.30 7.52
N LEU A 431 -17.18 7.37 7.59
CA LEU A 431 -15.93 7.58 6.90
C LEU A 431 -14.78 7.07 7.80
N ASP A 432 -14.38 5.82 7.58
CA ASP A 432 -13.43 5.15 8.48
C ASP A 432 -11.99 5.41 8.06
N GLU A 433 -11.11 5.70 9.03
CA GLU A 433 -9.68 5.99 8.86
C GLU A 433 -9.40 7.20 7.95
N ILE A 434 -10.07 8.34 8.21
CA ILE A 434 -9.92 9.59 7.45
C ILE A 434 -8.49 10.17 7.55
N ASP A 435 -7.76 9.84 8.60
CA ASP A 435 -6.34 10.18 8.80
C ASP A 435 -5.39 9.46 7.84
N LYS A 436 -5.86 8.43 7.14
CA LYS A 436 -5.05 7.64 6.19
C LYS A 436 -5.38 7.90 4.72
N VAL A 437 -6.09 8.97 4.43
CA VAL A 437 -6.37 9.40 3.05
C VAL A 437 -5.08 9.86 2.39
N GLY A 438 -4.70 9.20 1.30
CA GLY A 438 -3.50 9.51 0.53
C GLY A 438 -3.72 10.66 -0.46
N ARG A 439 -2.61 11.21 -0.97
CA ARG A 439 -2.57 12.09 -2.14
C ARG A 439 -1.77 11.40 -3.22
N SER A 440 -2.27 11.40 -4.44
CA SER A 440 -1.54 10.82 -5.57
C SER A 440 -1.70 11.69 -6.83
N TYR A 441 -0.98 11.34 -7.88
CA TYR A 441 -1.13 11.97 -9.20
C TYR A 441 -2.54 11.75 -9.82
N ARG A 442 -3.34 10.83 -9.26
CA ARG A 442 -4.72 10.57 -9.68
C ARG A 442 -5.74 11.51 -9.03
N GLY A 443 -5.28 12.48 -8.27
CA GLY A 443 -6.09 13.50 -7.64
C GLY A 443 -5.94 13.56 -6.12
N ASP A 444 -6.68 14.48 -5.50
CA ASP A 444 -6.74 14.67 -4.06
C ASP A 444 -8.15 14.33 -3.55
N PRO A 445 -8.37 13.13 -2.97
CA PRO A 445 -9.64 12.76 -2.38
C PRO A 445 -10.13 13.72 -1.29
N THR A 446 -9.20 14.47 -0.67
CA THR A 446 -9.52 15.48 0.35
C THR A 446 -10.47 16.55 -0.18
N SER A 447 -10.31 16.96 -1.44
CA SER A 447 -11.17 17.96 -2.08
C SER A 447 -12.63 17.47 -2.19
N VAL A 448 -12.81 16.19 -2.52
CA VAL A 448 -14.14 15.58 -2.59
C VAL A 448 -14.77 15.45 -1.20
N LEU A 449 -13.98 15.07 -0.21
CA LEU A 449 -14.44 15.01 1.18
C LEU A 449 -14.85 16.38 1.68
N LEU A 450 -14.14 17.45 1.33
CA LEU A 450 -14.53 18.83 1.68
C LEU A 450 -15.89 19.19 1.11
N GLU A 451 -16.20 18.83 -0.14
CA GLU A 451 -17.50 19.06 -0.76
C GLU A 451 -18.61 18.23 -0.10
N ILE A 452 -18.38 16.96 0.16
CA ILE A 452 -19.35 16.06 0.80
C ILE A 452 -19.68 16.51 2.22
N LEU A 453 -18.68 17.01 2.94
CA LEU A 453 -18.78 17.37 4.35
C LEU A 453 -19.19 18.83 4.56
N ASP A 454 -19.29 19.63 3.53
CA ASP A 454 -19.76 21.01 3.57
C ASP A 454 -21.27 21.07 3.32
N PRO A 455 -22.08 21.53 4.27
CA PRO A 455 -23.54 21.60 4.11
C PRO A 455 -24.01 22.53 2.96
N GLU A 456 -23.20 23.51 2.59
CA GLU A 456 -23.51 24.41 1.47
C GLU A 456 -23.29 23.74 0.13
N GLN A 457 -22.35 22.80 0.06
CA GLN A 457 -21.95 22.13 -1.18
C GLN A 457 -22.57 20.73 -1.34
N ASN A 458 -22.85 20.03 -0.23
CA ASN A 458 -23.35 18.65 -0.29
C ASN A 458 -24.79 18.51 -0.82
N VAL A 459 -25.53 19.60 -0.89
CA VAL A 459 -26.84 19.65 -1.54
C VAL A 459 -26.74 19.42 -3.04
N GLU A 460 -25.61 19.77 -3.63
CA GLU A 460 -25.32 19.68 -5.05
C GLU A 460 -24.16 18.75 -5.38
N PHE A 461 -23.99 17.70 -4.60
CA PHE A 461 -22.90 16.72 -4.83
C PHE A 461 -23.03 16.08 -6.20
N ARG A 462 -22.00 16.22 -7.03
CA ARG A 462 -21.98 15.66 -8.38
C ARG A 462 -21.13 14.40 -8.47
N ASP A 463 -21.79 13.28 -8.72
CA ASP A 463 -21.14 12.02 -9.08
C ASP A 463 -20.85 12.00 -10.60
N TYR A 464 -19.64 11.58 -11.00
CA TYR A 464 -19.23 11.59 -12.41
C TYR A 464 -19.89 10.50 -13.25
N TYR A 465 -20.29 9.40 -12.62
CA TYR A 465 -21.04 8.35 -13.30
C TYR A 465 -22.50 8.75 -13.50
N ALA A 466 -23.15 9.27 -12.46
CA ALA A 466 -24.49 9.76 -12.53
C ALA A 466 -24.60 10.97 -13.47
N ASN A 467 -23.62 11.88 -13.42
CA ASN A 467 -23.52 13.12 -14.20
C ASN A 467 -24.65 14.14 -13.93
N PHE A 468 -25.25 14.09 -12.74
CA PHE A 468 -26.18 15.09 -12.20
C PHE A 468 -25.98 15.24 -10.70
N ASN A 469 -26.59 16.27 -10.10
CA ASN A 469 -26.42 16.59 -8.71
C ASN A 469 -27.36 15.73 -7.82
N ILE A 470 -26.79 15.21 -6.74
CA ILE A 470 -27.47 14.39 -5.74
C ILE A 470 -27.41 15.11 -4.40
N ASP A 471 -28.56 15.31 -3.76
CA ASP A 471 -28.66 15.96 -2.45
C ASP A 471 -28.25 15.00 -1.32
N LEU A 472 -27.16 15.30 -0.64
CA LEU A 472 -26.64 14.57 0.52
C LEU A 472 -26.93 15.26 1.86
N SER A 473 -27.70 16.36 1.87
CA SER A 473 -27.94 17.19 3.08
C SER A 473 -28.60 16.43 4.23
N GLN A 474 -29.35 15.37 3.93
CA GLN A 474 -30.02 14.53 4.92
C GLN A 474 -29.17 13.36 5.44
N VAL A 475 -28.00 13.14 4.84
CA VAL A 475 -27.04 12.11 5.26
C VAL A 475 -26.34 12.57 6.54
N ILE A 476 -26.17 11.66 7.49
CA ILE A 476 -25.37 11.92 8.69
C ILE A 476 -23.99 11.30 8.47
N PHE A 477 -22.98 12.16 8.29
CA PHE A 477 -21.60 11.71 8.18
C PHE A 477 -20.95 11.64 9.57
N ILE A 478 -20.23 10.56 9.83
CA ILE A 478 -19.42 10.35 11.03
C ILE A 478 -18.03 9.92 10.57
N ALA A 479 -17.00 10.62 10.99
CA ALA A 479 -15.62 10.25 10.68
C ALA A 479 -14.96 9.46 11.81
N THR A 480 -14.00 8.62 11.49
CA THR A 480 -13.11 8.01 12.49
C THR A 480 -11.64 8.25 12.12
N ALA A 481 -10.79 8.46 13.11
CA ALA A 481 -9.36 8.66 12.94
C ALA A 481 -8.58 8.02 14.08
N ASN A 482 -7.33 7.66 13.85
CA ASN A 482 -6.42 7.30 14.92
C ASN A 482 -5.61 8.50 15.40
N ASP A 483 -5.20 9.37 14.48
CA ASP A 483 -4.38 10.54 14.74
C ASP A 483 -4.93 11.78 14.02
N ILE A 484 -5.30 12.80 14.79
CA ILE A 484 -5.81 14.07 14.25
C ILE A 484 -4.75 14.83 13.45
N THR A 485 -3.49 14.70 13.81
CA THR A 485 -2.40 15.48 13.20
C THR A 485 -2.22 15.15 11.72
N GLN A 486 -2.59 13.94 11.31
CA GLN A 486 -2.52 13.48 9.93
C GLN A 486 -3.71 13.95 9.07
N ILE A 487 -4.78 14.43 9.71
CA ILE A 487 -5.93 14.96 8.97
C ILE A 487 -5.59 16.34 8.41
N PRO A 488 -5.82 16.61 7.12
CA PRO A 488 -5.60 17.94 6.53
C PRO A 488 -6.37 19.04 7.26
N ALA A 489 -5.72 20.20 7.47
CA ALA A 489 -6.31 21.31 8.23
C ALA A 489 -7.72 21.73 7.76
N PRO A 490 -7.99 21.87 6.44
CA PRO A 490 -9.34 22.26 5.99
C PRO A 490 -10.46 21.26 6.39
N LEU A 491 -10.13 19.98 6.48
CA LEU A 491 -11.09 18.97 6.99
C LEU A 491 -11.26 19.08 8.50
N ARG A 492 -10.16 19.34 9.23
CA ARG A 492 -10.22 19.50 10.70
C ARG A 492 -11.16 20.61 11.13
N ASP A 493 -11.16 21.73 10.41
CA ASP A 493 -11.99 22.90 10.71
C ASP A 493 -13.51 22.64 10.56
N ARG A 494 -13.88 21.54 9.88
CA ARG A 494 -15.27 21.11 9.68
C ARG A 494 -15.72 19.98 10.60
N MET A 495 -14.84 19.55 11.52
CA MET A 495 -15.10 18.40 12.38
C MET A 495 -15.16 18.78 13.85
N GLU A 496 -16.12 18.19 14.55
CA GLU A 496 -16.12 18.16 16.01
C GLU A 496 -15.43 16.89 16.49
N PHE A 497 -14.30 17.06 17.16
CA PHE A 497 -13.45 15.95 17.59
C PHE A 497 -13.89 15.43 18.95
N ILE A 498 -14.23 14.16 19.01
CA ILE A 498 -14.54 13.43 20.25
C ILE A 498 -13.45 12.41 20.51
N GLN A 499 -12.66 12.65 21.56
CA GLN A 499 -11.58 11.77 21.95
C GLN A 499 -12.10 10.52 22.64
N LEU A 500 -11.62 9.37 22.20
CA LEU A 500 -11.82 8.10 22.85
C LEU A 500 -10.49 7.63 23.45
N ASN A 501 -10.42 7.61 24.75
CA ASN A 501 -9.21 7.25 25.49
C ASN A 501 -9.08 5.72 25.65
N SER A 502 -7.92 5.31 26.12
CA SER A 502 -7.66 3.91 26.49
C SER A 502 -8.54 3.43 27.63
N TYR A 503 -8.95 2.18 27.62
CA TYR A 503 -9.67 1.57 28.71
C TYR A 503 -8.74 1.11 29.84
N THR A 504 -9.19 1.27 31.09
CA THR A 504 -8.57 0.67 32.25
C THR A 504 -8.76 -0.86 32.26
N PRO A 505 -7.97 -1.61 33.02
CA PRO A 505 -8.19 -3.05 33.16
C PRO A 505 -9.59 -3.41 33.67
N GLN A 506 -10.15 -2.60 34.57
CA GLN A 506 -11.46 -2.80 35.13
C GLN A 506 -12.55 -2.55 34.08
N GLU A 507 -12.44 -1.45 33.31
CA GLU A 507 -13.35 -1.19 32.19
C GLU A 507 -13.30 -2.31 31.15
N LYS A 508 -12.09 -2.81 30.80
CA LYS A 508 -11.94 -3.96 29.88
C LYS A 508 -12.60 -5.22 30.43
N LEU A 509 -12.53 -5.44 31.74
CA LEU A 509 -13.18 -6.58 32.39
C LEU A 509 -14.71 -6.49 32.28
N GLU A 510 -15.27 -5.33 32.56
CA GLU A 510 -16.73 -5.12 32.45
C GLU A 510 -17.19 -5.18 30.98
N ILE A 511 -16.43 -4.60 30.05
CA ILE A 511 -16.70 -4.72 28.62
C ILE A 511 -16.65 -6.18 28.17
N ALA A 512 -15.66 -6.94 28.64
CA ALA A 512 -15.54 -8.35 28.31
C ALA A 512 -16.75 -9.16 28.79
N LYS A 513 -17.17 -8.96 30.04
CA LYS A 513 -18.32 -9.66 30.64
C LYS A 513 -19.63 -9.28 29.97
N LYS A 514 -19.92 -7.99 29.82
CA LYS A 514 -21.22 -7.50 29.37
C LYS A 514 -21.41 -7.61 27.87
N TYR A 515 -20.34 -7.48 27.09
CA TYR A 515 -20.46 -7.38 25.63
C TYR A 515 -19.67 -8.44 24.87
N LEU A 516 -18.34 -8.59 25.13
CA LEU A 516 -17.52 -9.42 24.25
C LEU A 516 -17.84 -10.92 24.42
N VAL A 517 -17.96 -11.42 25.65
CA VAL A 517 -18.27 -12.84 25.88
C VAL A 517 -19.63 -13.22 25.32
N PRO A 518 -20.75 -12.49 25.56
CA PRO A 518 -22.04 -12.81 24.96
C PRO A 518 -22.03 -12.73 23.43
N GLN A 519 -21.36 -11.73 22.85
CA GLN A 519 -21.26 -11.57 21.41
C GLN A 519 -20.49 -12.72 20.76
N GLU A 520 -19.35 -13.10 21.34
CA GLU A 520 -18.54 -14.21 20.82
C GLU A 520 -19.21 -15.58 21.04
N LEU A 521 -19.96 -15.79 22.14
CA LEU A 521 -20.78 -16.99 22.32
C LEU A 521 -21.79 -17.14 21.17
N LYS A 522 -22.56 -16.07 20.89
CA LYS A 522 -23.53 -16.06 19.80
C LYS A 522 -22.88 -16.29 18.43
N LYS A 523 -21.73 -15.66 18.19
CA LYS A 523 -20.99 -15.77 16.93
C LYS A 523 -20.45 -17.19 16.68
N HIS A 524 -20.06 -17.90 17.74
CA HIS A 524 -19.53 -19.27 17.64
C HIS A 524 -20.57 -20.37 17.89
N GLY A 525 -21.85 -19.99 18.02
CA GLY A 525 -22.93 -20.97 18.18
C GLY A 525 -22.92 -21.74 19.52
N ILE A 526 -22.26 -21.20 20.54
CA ILE A 526 -22.18 -21.81 21.88
C ILE A 526 -23.32 -21.24 22.74
N LEU A 527 -24.10 -22.12 23.36
CA LEU A 527 -25.15 -21.70 24.26
C LEU A 527 -24.58 -21.20 25.61
N GLY A 528 -25.23 -20.19 26.19
CA GLY A 528 -24.78 -19.63 27.46
C GLY A 528 -24.73 -20.64 28.63
N ALA A 529 -25.54 -21.71 28.57
CA ALA A 529 -25.50 -22.81 29.53
C ALA A 529 -24.28 -23.73 29.38
N GLU A 530 -23.70 -23.80 28.19
CA GLU A 530 -22.58 -24.67 27.84
C GLU A 530 -21.22 -24.09 28.20
N PHE A 531 -21.14 -22.77 28.44
CA PHE A 531 -19.87 -22.08 28.65
C PHE A 531 -19.91 -21.13 29.84
N SER A 532 -18.85 -21.13 30.63
CA SER A 532 -18.61 -20.14 31.67
C SER A 532 -17.13 -19.80 31.73
N ILE A 533 -16.83 -18.54 32.01
CA ILE A 533 -15.46 -18.07 32.25
C ILE A 533 -15.40 -17.32 33.57
N ASN A 534 -14.42 -17.71 34.42
CA ASN A 534 -14.22 -17.07 35.71
C ASN A 534 -13.70 -15.63 35.53
N THR A 535 -14.13 -14.73 36.40
CA THR A 535 -13.65 -13.34 36.47
C THR A 535 -12.13 -13.25 36.60
N ASN A 536 -11.50 -14.12 37.39
CA ASN A 536 -10.04 -14.13 37.54
C ASN A 536 -9.34 -14.59 36.24
N ALA A 537 -9.93 -15.54 35.51
CA ALA A 537 -9.40 -15.94 34.23
C ALA A 537 -9.48 -14.80 33.21
N LEU A 538 -10.59 -14.05 33.15
CA LEU A 538 -10.68 -12.85 32.31
C LEU A 538 -9.67 -11.77 32.68
N LYS A 539 -9.45 -11.53 33.99
CA LYS A 539 -8.40 -10.62 34.47
C LYS A 539 -7.02 -11.05 34.00
N GLU A 540 -6.73 -12.36 34.08
CA GLU A 540 -5.46 -12.90 33.59
C GLU A 540 -5.31 -12.75 32.06
N VAL A 541 -6.36 -12.97 31.27
CA VAL A 541 -6.36 -12.71 29.82
C VAL A 541 -6.03 -11.25 29.54
N ILE A 542 -6.67 -10.31 30.24
CA ILE A 542 -6.45 -8.87 30.06
C ILE A 542 -5.02 -8.48 30.42
N GLN A 543 -4.46 -9.01 31.48
CA GLN A 543 -3.17 -8.61 32.02
C GLN A 543 -1.99 -9.27 31.30
N LYS A 544 -2.08 -10.58 31.01
CA LYS A 544 -0.96 -11.39 30.53
C LYS A 544 -1.03 -11.77 29.04
N HIS A 545 -2.20 -11.70 28.42
CA HIS A 545 -2.38 -12.10 27.02
C HIS A 545 -2.71 -10.93 26.09
N THR A 546 -2.92 -9.71 26.61
CA THR A 546 -3.20 -8.53 25.79
C THR A 546 -2.41 -7.31 26.25
N ARG A 547 -1.84 -6.58 25.27
CA ARG A 547 -1.20 -5.27 25.49
C ARG A 547 -1.72 -4.33 24.42
N GLU A 548 -2.80 -3.61 24.72
CA GLU A 548 -3.48 -2.70 23.82
C GLU A 548 -4.25 -1.62 24.58
N ALA A 549 -4.51 -0.48 23.92
CA ALA A 549 -5.34 0.60 24.47
C ALA A 549 -6.83 0.20 24.52
N GLY A 550 -7.31 -0.46 23.48
CA GLY A 550 -8.70 -0.88 23.33
C GLY A 550 -8.99 -2.32 23.78
N VAL A 551 -9.93 -2.98 23.08
CA VAL A 551 -10.40 -4.34 23.37
C VAL A 551 -10.37 -5.27 22.14
N ARG A 552 -9.64 -4.90 21.08
CA ARG A 552 -9.61 -5.69 19.85
C ARG A 552 -8.88 -7.03 20.04
N LYS A 553 -7.66 -7.00 20.58
CA LYS A 553 -6.91 -8.22 20.89
C LYS A 553 -7.60 -9.04 21.98
N LEU A 554 -8.21 -8.37 22.98
CA LEU A 554 -8.99 -9.05 24.00
C LEU A 554 -10.14 -9.84 23.38
N ARG A 555 -10.86 -9.27 22.42
CA ARG A 555 -11.88 -9.96 21.65
C ARG A 555 -11.31 -11.17 20.89
N GLU A 556 -10.14 -11.02 20.27
CA GLU A 556 -9.47 -12.11 19.54
C GLU A 556 -9.08 -13.27 20.47
N GLN A 557 -8.60 -12.97 21.70
CA GLN A 557 -8.30 -13.99 22.70
C GLN A 557 -9.56 -14.70 23.20
N ILE A 558 -10.63 -13.95 23.48
CA ILE A 558 -11.93 -14.52 23.85
C ILE A 558 -12.45 -15.42 22.71
N ALA A 559 -12.38 -14.94 21.45
CA ALA A 559 -12.77 -15.75 20.30
C ALA A 559 -11.94 -17.03 20.15
N GLN A 560 -10.64 -17.00 20.48
CA GLN A 560 -9.80 -18.18 20.51
C GLN A 560 -10.24 -19.18 21.58
N ILE A 561 -10.58 -18.70 22.79
CA ILE A 561 -11.15 -19.52 23.84
C ILE A 561 -12.45 -20.18 23.35
N MET A 562 -13.35 -19.41 22.71
CA MET A 562 -14.62 -19.92 22.18
C MET A 562 -14.40 -21.01 21.11
N ARG A 563 -13.47 -20.81 20.16
CA ARG A 563 -13.16 -21.82 19.13
C ARG A 563 -12.67 -23.13 19.73
N LYS A 564 -11.77 -23.08 20.72
CA LYS A 564 -11.30 -24.29 21.42
C LYS A 564 -12.42 -24.93 22.24
N SER A 565 -13.28 -24.12 22.86
CA SER A 565 -14.46 -24.61 23.59
C SER A 565 -15.43 -25.33 22.66
N ALA A 566 -15.73 -24.77 21.50
CA ALA A 566 -16.59 -25.42 20.51
C ALA A 566 -16.02 -26.78 20.05
N LYS A 567 -14.69 -26.84 19.83
CA LYS A 567 -14.02 -28.09 19.49
C LYS A 567 -14.20 -29.16 20.61
N ILE A 568 -13.98 -28.79 21.87
CA ILE A 568 -14.10 -29.68 23.02
C ILE A 568 -15.57 -30.19 23.20
N ILE A 569 -16.56 -29.29 22.96
CA ILE A 569 -17.97 -29.65 23.03
C ILE A 569 -18.27 -30.73 22.00
N LEU A 570 -17.81 -30.56 20.75
CA LEU A 570 -18.06 -31.52 19.66
C LEU A 570 -17.33 -32.85 19.86
N GLU A 571 -16.04 -32.81 20.25
CA GLU A 571 -15.22 -34.02 20.39
C GLU A 571 -15.61 -34.85 21.63
N ASN A 572 -15.81 -34.20 22.77
CA ASN A 572 -15.98 -34.86 24.05
C ASN A 572 -17.45 -34.97 24.54
N LYS A 573 -18.41 -34.44 23.76
CA LYS A 573 -19.84 -34.35 24.16
C LYS A 573 -20.03 -33.76 25.56
N LYS A 574 -19.13 -32.88 26.01
CA LYS A 574 -19.23 -32.22 27.32
C LYS A 574 -20.36 -31.19 27.27
N SER A 575 -21.31 -31.31 28.18
CA SER A 575 -22.45 -30.39 28.27
C SER A 575 -22.10 -29.01 28.84
N LYS A 576 -20.92 -28.83 29.47
CA LYS A 576 -20.51 -27.55 30.08
C LYS A 576 -18.98 -27.44 30.15
N ILE A 577 -18.47 -26.31 29.70
CA ILE A 577 -17.06 -25.92 29.82
C ILE A 577 -16.94 -24.75 30.79
N SER A 578 -16.05 -24.88 31.77
CA SER A 578 -15.68 -23.81 32.69
C SER A 578 -14.22 -23.45 32.51
N VAL A 579 -13.96 -22.18 32.13
CA VAL A 579 -12.61 -21.64 31.96
C VAL A 579 -12.19 -20.93 33.25
N THR A 580 -11.12 -21.44 33.85
CA THR A 580 -10.51 -20.94 35.11
C THR A 580 -9.06 -20.53 34.85
N THR A 581 -8.41 -19.89 35.82
CA THR A 581 -6.97 -19.57 35.74
C THR A 581 -6.09 -20.82 35.62
N GLN A 582 -6.53 -21.95 36.17
CA GLN A 582 -5.75 -23.19 36.16
C GLN A 582 -5.69 -23.84 34.77
N ASN A 583 -6.84 -23.81 34.03
CA ASN A 583 -6.95 -24.41 32.71
C ASN A 583 -6.85 -23.42 31.55
N LEU A 584 -6.59 -22.15 31.84
CA LEU A 584 -6.46 -21.10 30.81
C LEU A 584 -5.39 -21.44 29.76
N LYS A 585 -4.31 -22.10 30.19
CA LYS A 585 -3.19 -22.53 29.33
C LYS A 585 -3.62 -23.53 28.25
N ASP A 586 -4.70 -24.26 28.46
CA ASP A 586 -5.24 -25.21 27.47
C ASP A 586 -5.95 -24.46 26.33
N PHE A 587 -6.49 -23.28 26.60
CA PHE A 587 -7.21 -22.43 25.66
C PHE A 587 -6.33 -21.37 24.98
N LEU A 588 -5.38 -20.83 25.71
CA LEU A 588 -4.45 -19.81 25.19
C LEU A 588 -3.00 -20.33 25.29
N HIS A 589 -2.14 -19.85 24.40
CA HIS A 589 -0.71 -20.14 24.49
C HIS A 589 -0.11 -19.56 25.77
N LYS A 590 1.18 -19.81 26.02
CA LYS A 590 1.91 -19.21 27.17
C LYS A 590 1.66 -17.70 27.22
N SER A 591 1.62 -17.14 28.43
CA SER A 591 1.53 -15.69 28.64
C SER A 591 2.62 -14.96 27.83
N ILE A 592 2.19 -13.96 27.06
CA ILE A 592 3.08 -13.23 26.13
C ILE A 592 3.72 -12.06 26.88
N PHE A 593 3.03 -11.53 27.88
CA PHE A 593 3.46 -10.35 28.60
C PHE A 593 3.67 -10.68 30.08
N GLU A 594 4.87 -10.44 30.55
CA GLU A 594 5.15 -10.35 31.97
C GLU A 594 4.97 -8.89 32.39
N ILE A 595 4.19 -8.65 33.43
CA ILE A 595 4.11 -7.31 33.98
C ILE A 595 5.45 -7.14 34.75
N GLU A 596 6.29 -6.24 34.24
CA GLU A 596 7.44 -5.79 34.99
C GLU A 596 6.94 -5.06 36.27
N GLU A 597 6.74 -5.82 37.33
CA GLU A 597 6.51 -5.22 38.63
C GLU A 597 7.82 -4.54 39.06
N SER A 598 7.70 -3.40 39.72
CA SER A 598 8.86 -2.79 40.37
C SER A 598 9.57 -3.83 41.21
N ASP A 599 10.87 -4.03 41.01
CA ASP A 599 11.71 -4.97 41.79
C ASP A 599 11.67 -4.68 43.32
N GLY A 600 11.04 -3.58 43.72
CA GLY A 600 10.94 -3.16 45.10
C GLY A 600 12.27 -2.73 45.74
N ILE A 601 13.35 -2.73 44.97
CA ILE A 601 14.70 -2.41 45.43
C ILE A 601 15.08 -1.01 44.94
N ASP A 602 15.38 -0.12 45.88
CA ASP A 602 15.88 1.22 45.57
C ASP A 602 17.31 1.15 45.00
N LYS A 603 17.50 1.66 43.78
CA LYS A 603 18.78 1.62 43.08
C LYS A 603 19.27 3.03 42.79
N ILE A 604 20.59 3.20 42.66
CA ILE A 604 21.20 4.44 42.16
C ILE A 604 21.09 4.47 40.65
N GLY A 605 20.74 5.62 40.11
CA GLY A 605 20.69 5.83 38.66
C GLY A 605 19.51 5.17 37.90
N VAL A 606 18.57 4.52 38.62
CA VAL A 606 17.45 3.84 37.98
C VAL A 606 16.12 4.53 38.32
N VAL A 607 15.41 5.01 37.32
CA VAL A 607 14.14 5.76 37.42
C VAL A 607 13.07 5.13 36.56
N ASN A 608 11.83 5.13 37.06
CA ASN A 608 10.67 4.76 36.28
C ASN A 608 10.06 6.03 35.66
N GLY A 609 10.26 6.25 34.35
CA GLY A 609 9.59 7.24 33.55
C GLY A 609 8.23 6.73 33.06
N LEU A 610 7.36 7.62 32.61
CA LEU A 610 6.07 7.27 32.02
C LEU A 610 6.01 7.74 30.58
N ALA A 611 5.73 6.82 29.66
CA ALA A 611 5.55 7.08 28.25
C ALA A 611 4.10 6.89 27.80
N TRP A 612 3.76 7.52 26.69
CA TRP A 612 2.54 7.26 25.96
C TRP A 612 2.89 6.70 24.58
N THR A 613 2.24 5.62 24.20
CA THR A 613 2.43 4.92 22.93
C THR A 613 1.10 4.70 22.25
N SER A 614 1.13 4.30 20.97
CA SER A 614 -0.08 3.95 20.20
C SER A 614 -0.91 2.80 20.82
N VAL A 615 -0.30 2.00 21.71
CA VAL A 615 -0.97 0.90 22.41
C VAL A 615 -1.40 1.27 23.84
N GLY A 616 -1.14 2.50 24.28
CA GLY A 616 -1.49 3.03 25.61
C GLY A 616 -0.28 3.57 26.37
N GLY A 617 -0.46 3.80 27.68
CA GLY A 617 0.65 4.20 28.55
C GLY A 617 1.57 3.03 28.87
N ASP A 618 2.83 3.35 29.11
CA ASP A 618 3.88 2.40 29.49
C ASP A 618 4.83 2.96 30.54
N VAL A 619 5.50 2.08 31.29
CA VAL A 619 6.54 2.47 32.24
C VAL A 619 7.89 2.24 31.59
N LEU A 620 8.66 3.31 31.44
CA LEU A 620 10.01 3.27 30.88
C LEU A 620 11.03 3.24 31.99
N LYS A 621 11.83 2.18 32.07
CA LYS A 621 12.98 2.14 32.95
C LYS A 621 14.09 3.01 32.32
N ILE A 622 14.60 3.98 33.07
CA ILE A 622 15.70 4.86 32.66
C ILE A 622 16.86 4.57 33.57
N GLU A 623 17.97 4.17 33.00
CA GLU A 623 19.18 3.79 33.73
C GLU A 623 20.31 4.77 33.42
N ALA A 624 21.00 5.23 34.42
CA ALA A 624 22.18 6.08 34.29
C ALA A 624 23.33 5.50 35.08
N ILE A 625 24.52 5.58 34.52
CA ILE A 625 25.77 5.26 35.21
C ILE A 625 26.78 6.40 34.99
N LYS A 626 27.72 6.56 35.95
CA LYS A 626 28.87 7.44 35.80
C LYS A 626 30.13 6.64 35.55
N ILE A 627 30.95 7.08 34.61
CA ILE A 627 32.24 6.49 34.23
C ILE A 627 33.27 7.60 34.34
N VAL A 628 34.47 7.32 34.81
CA VAL A 628 35.54 8.33 34.85
C VAL A 628 35.78 8.88 33.44
N GLY A 629 35.66 10.20 33.28
CA GLY A 629 35.68 10.82 31.94
C GLY A 629 35.75 12.35 31.97
N LYS A 630 35.23 13.00 30.94
CA LYS A 630 35.30 14.45 30.70
C LYS A 630 33.92 15.10 30.61
N CYS A 631 32.91 14.55 31.24
CA CYS A 631 31.52 15.02 31.20
C CYS A 631 30.82 14.86 29.84
N ASN A 632 31.16 13.83 29.09
CA ASN A 632 30.41 13.45 27.90
C ASN A 632 29.09 12.79 28.28
N LEU A 633 28.08 12.95 27.44
CA LEU A 633 26.80 12.27 27.58
C LEU A 633 26.66 11.21 26.47
N GLU A 634 26.66 9.97 26.86
CA GLU A 634 26.40 8.85 25.97
C GLU A 634 24.94 8.41 26.12
N LEU A 635 24.26 8.20 25.00
CA LEU A 635 22.84 7.88 24.96
C LEU A 635 22.62 6.62 24.16
N THR A 636 21.93 5.62 24.77
CA THR A 636 21.58 4.37 24.12
C THR A 636 20.11 4.00 24.38
N GLY A 637 19.49 3.17 23.48
CA GLY A 637 18.11 2.72 23.63
C GLY A 637 17.15 3.14 22.53
N ASN A 638 17.67 3.43 21.31
CA ASN A 638 16.87 3.83 20.13
C ASN A 638 16.02 5.09 20.40
N LEU A 639 16.71 6.17 20.81
CA LEU A 639 16.09 7.44 21.17
C LEU A 639 15.96 8.35 19.95
N GLY A 640 14.80 8.96 19.77
CA GLY A 640 14.55 10.01 18.79
C GLY A 640 15.24 11.34 19.17
N ASP A 641 15.23 12.29 18.26
CA ASP A 641 16.00 13.53 18.40
C ASP A 641 15.47 14.42 19.52
N VAL A 642 14.14 14.48 19.73
CA VAL A 642 13.53 15.25 20.82
C VAL A 642 13.95 14.67 22.18
N MET A 643 14.00 13.34 22.32
CA MET A 643 14.43 12.69 23.56
C MET A 643 15.92 12.88 23.82
N LYS A 644 16.77 12.86 22.79
CA LYS A 644 18.20 13.17 22.89
C LYS A 644 18.45 14.61 23.35
N GLU A 645 17.66 15.57 22.82
CA GLU A 645 17.69 16.96 23.24
C GLU A 645 17.29 17.11 24.72
N SER A 646 16.20 16.46 25.11
CA SER A 646 15.73 16.44 26.50
C SER A 646 16.78 15.88 27.49
N ALA A 647 17.55 14.85 27.07
CA ALA A 647 18.65 14.32 27.87
C ALA A 647 19.81 15.34 28.04
N LYS A 648 20.13 16.11 27.00
CA LYS A 648 21.14 17.21 27.07
C LYS A 648 20.67 18.34 27.99
N ILE A 649 19.38 18.70 27.92
CA ILE A 649 18.76 19.68 28.83
C ILE A 649 18.85 19.16 30.27
N ALA A 650 18.49 17.89 30.51
CA ALA A 650 18.57 17.29 31.83
C ALA A 650 19.98 17.34 32.43
N LEU A 651 21.02 17.04 31.65
CA LEU A 651 22.40 17.14 32.09
C LEU A 651 22.79 18.59 32.41
N SER A 652 22.40 19.54 31.56
CA SER A 652 22.72 20.97 31.76
C SER A 652 22.07 21.53 33.03
N VAL A 653 20.79 21.18 33.27
CA VAL A 653 20.07 21.56 34.51
C VAL A 653 20.71 20.97 35.76
N ASN A 654 21.14 19.72 35.68
CA ASN A 654 21.81 19.06 36.78
C ASN A 654 23.15 19.71 37.16
N LYS A 655 23.96 20.08 36.17
CA LYS A 655 25.20 20.86 36.35
C LYS A 655 24.94 22.17 37.08
N ASN A 656 23.98 22.95 36.57
CA ASN A 656 23.59 24.23 37.13
C ASN A 656 23.05 24.08 38.55
N TYR A 657 22.31 23.02 38.86
CA TYR A 657 21.81 22.75 40.22
C TYR A 657 22.95 22.40 41.18
N ILE A 658 23.90 21.56 40.77
CA ILE A 658 25.06 21.18 41.55
C ILE A 658 25.91 22.41 41.90
N ASP A 659 26.21 23.25 40.91
CA ASP A 659 26.99 24.47 41.07
C ASP A 659 26.33 25.46 42.05
N LYS A 660 25.01 25.61 41.97
CA LYS A 660 24.27 26.51 42.87
C LYS A 660 24.20 26.00 44.32
N LYS A 661 23.99 24.69 44.49
CA LYS A 661 23.68 24.13 45.78
C LYS A 661 24.91 23.70 46.59
N PHE A 662 25.93 23.17 45.96
CA PHE A 662 27.04 22.58 46.62
C PHE A 662 28.29 23.47 46.72
N LYS A 663 28.34 24.59 45.97
CA LYS A 663 29.44 25.63 45.99
C LYS A 663 30.85 25.00 46.19
N THR A 664 31.08 23.79 45.72
CA THR A 664 32.35 23.07 45.83
C THR A 664 33.32 23.64 44.80
N LYS A 665 34.62 23.85 45.20
CA LYS A 665 35.66 24.30 44.29
C LYS A 665 35.93 23.38 43.11
N GLU A 666 35.49 22.12 43.21
CA GLU A 666 35.62 21.11 42.16
C GLU A 666 34.24 20.74 41.61
N GLN A 667 34.07 20.98 40.32
CA GLN A 667 32.87 20.59 39.58
C GLN A 667 32.85 19.04 39.46
N ILE A 668 32.16 18.39 40.36
CA ILE A 668 32.11 16.90 40.47
C ILE A 668 31.76 16.28 39.11
N TYR A 669 30.90 16.92 38.31
CA TYR A 669 30.44 16.40 37.02
C TYR A 669 31.56 16.39 35.97
N ASN A 670 32.61 17.21 36.06
CA ASN A 670 33.71 17.22 35.09
C ASN A 670 34.63 15.99 35.17
N ARG A 671 34.48 15.17 36.18
CA ARG A 671 35.30 13.96 36.42
C ARG A 671 34.65 12.71 35.83
N PHE A 672 33.39 12.79 35.35
CA PHE A 672 32.64 11.61 34.98
C PHE A 672 31.90 11.85 33.64
N ASP A 673 31.97 10.87 32.77
CA ASP A 673 31.03 10.72 31.64
C ASP A 673 29.74 10.07 32.15
N ILE A 674 28.62 10.44 31.59
CA ILE A 674 27.31 9.89 31.93
C ILE A 674 26.83 9.04 30.77
N HIS A 675 26.59 7.76 31.02
CA HIS A 675 25.92 6.90 30.08
C HIS A 675 24.46 6.70 30.54
N LEU A 676 23.52 7.19 29.73
CA LEU A 676 22.09 7.05 29.96
C LEU A 676 21.52 6.04 28.99
N HIS A 677 20.89 5.02 29.52
CA HIS A 677 20.30 3.93 28.75
C HIS A 677 18.81 3.81 29.04
N ILE A 678 18.01 3.64 27.96
CA ILE A 678 16.59 3.29 28.08
C ILE A 678 16.39 1.93 27.41
N PRO A 679 16.17 0.86 28.16
CA PRO A 679 16.01 -0.51 27.67
C PRO A 679 14.92 -0.64 26.59
N GLU A 680 14.80 -1.82 25.99
CA GLU A 680 13.89 -2.13 24.85
C GLU A 680 14.27 -1.38 23.55
N GLY A 681 15.48 -1.56 23.07
CA GLY A 681 15.99 -0.91 21.84
C GLY A 681 15.23 -1.24 20.55
N ALA A 682 14.38 -2.26 20.55
CA ALA A 682 13.55 -2.61 19.42
C ALA A 682 12.41 -1.60 19.16
N THR A 683 11.99 -0.82 20.17
CA THR A 683 10.92 0.16 20.07
C THR A 683 11.51 1.58 20.00
N PRO A 684 11.26 2.36 18.93
CA PRO A 684 11.68 3.77 18.89
C PRO A 684 10.99 4.56 20.01
N LYS A 685 11.74 5.41 20.69
CA LYS A 685 11.25 6.25 21.80
C LYS A 685 11.57 7.70 21.49
N ASP A 686 10.55 8.54 21.47
CA ASP A 686 10.73 9.98 21.26
C ASP A 686 9.74 10.78 22.10
N GLY A 687 10.13 12.00 22.44
CA GLY A 687 9.31 12.94 23.17
C GLY A 687 10.00 13.58 24.38
N PRO A 688 9.57 14.81 24.78
CA PRO A 688 10.21 15.60 25.83
C PRO A 688 9.78 15.18 27.25
N SER A 689 8.73 14.37 27.41
CA SER A 689 8.06 14.10 28.68
C SER A 689 8.86 13.23 29.68
N ALA A 690 10.01 12.70 29.27
CA ALA A 690 10.93 11.96 30.15
C ALA A 690 12.00 12.89 30.80
N GLY A 691 11.98 14.19 30.56
CA GLY A 691 13.01 15.14 30.97
C GLY A 691 13.30 15.12 32.48
N ILE A 692 12.25 15.17 33.32
CA ILE A 692 12.45 15.10 34.77
C ILE A 692 12.99 13.75 35.25
N ALA A 693 12.60 12.67 34.57
CA ALA A 693 13.06 11.31 34.91
C ALA A 693 14.55 11.14 34.54
N MET A 694 14.98 11.60 33.38
CA MET A 694 16.38 11.59 32.98
C MET A 694 17.22 12.47 33.90
N ALA A 695 16.74 13.66 34.26
CA ALA A 695 17.41 14.55 35.19
C ALA A 695 17.56 13.89 36.58
N CYS A 696 16.52 13.21 37.08
CA CYS A 696 16.56 12.50 38.37
C CYS A 696 17.53 11.33 38.33
N ALA A 697 17.59 10.55 37.24
CA ALA A 697 18.55 9.44 37.07
C ALA A 697 20.01 9.97 37.11
N ILE A 698 20.31 11.01 36.35
CA ILE A 698 21.63 11.64 36.31
C ILE A 698 22.02 12.23 37.68
N MET A 699 21.07 12.92 38.33
CA MET A 699 21.33 13.50 39.68
C MET A 699 21.59 12.44 40.74
N SER A 700 20.85 11.34 40.69
CA SER A 700 21.06 10.18 41.56
C SER A 700 22.50 9.64 41.49
N VAL A 701 23.01 9.52 40.27
CA VAL A 701 24.37 9.05 40.01
C VAL A 701 25.43 10.05 40.46
N PHE A 702 25.20 11.36 40.25
CA PHE A 702 26.15 12.37 40.75
C PHE A 702 26.23 12.42 42.27
N LEU A 703 25.08 12.27 42.94
CA LEU A 703 25.00 12.36 44.39
C LEU A 703 25.16 11.01 45.13
N ASP A 704 25.29 9.89 44.41
CA ASP A 704 25.27 8.51 44.92
C ASP A 704 24.06 8.22 45.82
N LYS A 705 22.90 8.80 45.48
CA LYS A 705 21.63 8.64 46.19
C LYS A 705 20.71 7.69 45.49
N LYS A 706 20.09 6.80 46.26
CA LYS A 706 19.10 5.87 45.73
C LYS A 706 17.80 6.56 45.37
N ILE A 707 17.10 5.99 44.38
CA ILE A 707 15.77 6.44 43.93
C ILE A 707 14.72 5.44 44.42
N ASP A 708 13.57 5.93 44.81
CA ASP A 708 12.44 5.09 45.21
C ASP A 708 11.92 4.26 44.03
N SER A 709 12.06 2.95 44.13
CA SER A 709 11.65 1.99 43.10
C SER A 709 10.13 1.96 42.84
N LYS A 710 9.31 2.38 43.82
CA LYS A 710 7.85 2.44 43.73
C LYS A 710 7.34 3.81 43.28
N MET A 711 8.23 4.68 42.82
CA MET A 711 7.90 5.99 42.28
C MET A 711 8.11 6.01 40.77
N ALA A 712 7.13 6.55 40.06
CA ALA A 712 7.26 6.90 38.65
C ALA A 712 7.17 8.42 38.50
N MET A 713 7.63 8.94 37.34
CA MET A 713 7.55 10.37 37.05
C MET A 713 7.43 10.67 35.57
N THR A 714 6.81 11.81 35.27
CA THR A 714 6.72 12.35 33.91
C THR A 714 6.64 13.86 33.95
N GLY A 715 7.32 14.52 33.02
CA GLY A 715 7.34 15.96 32.89
C GLY A 715 8.40 16.40 31.90
N GLU A 716 8.11 17.44 31.15
CA GLU A 716 9.09 18.11 30.30
C GLU A 716 9.90 19.09 31.14
N LEU A 717 11.20 19.17 30.88
CA LEU A 717 12.12 19.99 31.67
C LEU A 717 12.68 21.13 30.82
N THR A 718 12.60 22.35 31.35
CA THR A 718 13.25 23.52 30.74
C THR A 718 14.67 23.73 31.30
N LEU A 719 15.49 24.53 30.61
CA LEU A 719 16.83 24.94 31.11
C LEU A 719 16.78 25.77 32.40
N SER A 720 15.63 26.43 32.68
CA SER A 720 15.42 27.17 33.94
C SER A 720 15.05 26.24 35.10
N GLY A 721 14.86 24.94 34.87
CA GLY A 721 14.45 23.97 35.87
C GLY A 721 12.95 23.90 36.11
N GLU A 722 12.11 24.54 35.27
CA GLU A 722 10.66 24.44 35.34
C GLU A 722 10.18 23.13 34.75
N VAL A 723 9.10 22.58 35.34
CA VAL A 723 8.45 21.37 34.86
C VAL A 723 7.21 21.76 34.04
N LEU A 724 7.28 21.56 32.73
CA LEU A 724 6.20 21.86 31.79
C LEU A 724 5.16 20.73 31.68
N PRO A 725 3.93 21.07 31.31
CA PRO A 725 2.86 20.11 31.15
C PRO A 725 3.12 19.16 29.94
N ILE A 726 2.57 17.94 30.07
CA ILE A 726 2.74 16.88 29.10
C ILE A 726 1.37 16.40 28.59
N GLY A 727 1.39 15.68 27.44
CA GLY A 727 0.22 15.00 26.90
C GLY A 727 0.06 13.57 27.41
N GLY A 728 -1.17 13.02 27.32
CA GLY A 728 -1.47 11.63 27.62
C GLY A 728 -1.33 11.27 29.12
N LEU A 729 -1.68 12.20 30.01
CA LEU A 729 -1.54 11.98 31.46
C LEU A 729 -2.37 10.79 31.95
N LYS A 730 -3.61 10.65 31.45
CA LYS A 730 -4.51 9.55 31.81
C LYS A 730 -3.86 8.18 31.55
N GLU A 731 -3.36 7.97 30.34
CA GLU A 731 -2.73 6.73 29.93
C GLU A 731 -1.46 6.43 30.76
N LYS A 732 -0.69 7.46 31.03
CA LYS A 732 0.53 7.35 31.84
C LYS A 732 0.24 6.93 33.28
N LEU A 733 -0.79 7.52 33.90
CA LEU A 733 -1.19 7.15 35.26
C LEU A 733 -1.83 5.76 35.33
N ILE A 734 -2.59 5.35 34.29
CA ILE A 734 -3.08 3.98 34.18
C ILE A 734 -1.92 2.98 34.07
N ALA A 735 -0.86 3.34 33.33
CA ALA A 735 0.33 2.48 33.24
C ALA A 735 1.06 2.36 34.59
N ALA A 736 1.24 3.46 35.30
CA ALA A 736 1.82 3.48 36.64
C ALA A 736 1.02 2.62 37.63
N PHE A 737 -0.34 2.73 37.57
CA PHE A 737 -1.24 1.92 38.37
C PHE A 737 -1.10 0.41 38.07
N LYS A 738 -1.06 0.04 36.78
CA LYS A 738 -0.85 -1.35 36.34
C LYS A 738 0.50 -1.93 36.82
N ALA A 739 1.54 -1.11 36.76
CA ALA A 739 2.88 -1.48 37.23
C ALA A 739 3.03 -1.47 38.78
N LYS A 740 1.90 -1.30 39.50
CA LYS A 740 1.85 -1.27 40.99
C LYS A 740 2.73 -0.19 41.60
N MET A 741 2.91 0.95 40.91
CA MET A 741 3.59 2.11 41.49
C MET A 741 2.74 2.67 42.66
N GLN A 742 3.38 3.26 43.65
CA GLN A 742 2.69 3.85 44.80
C GLN A 742 2.62 5.37 44.71
N ARG A 743 3.61 6.00 44.06
CA ARG A 743 3.73 7.45 43.93
C ARG A 743 4.07 7.83 42.51
N VAL A 744 3.45 8.94 42.04
CA VAL A 744 3.78 9.48 40.73
C VAL A 744 3.97 10.99 40.84
N LEU A 745 5.09 11.48 40.28
CA LEU A 745 5.36 12.90 40.13
C LEU A 745 4.85 13.36 38.75
N ILE A 746 4.02 14.38 38.75
CA ILE A 746 3.45 14.97 37.51
C ILE A 746 3.57 16.49 37.53
N PRO A 747 3.55 17.16 36.38
CA PRO A 747 3.54 18.63 36.32
C PRO A 747 2.32 19.21 37.03
N GLU A 748 2.50 20.28 37.80
CA GLU A 748 1.42 20.97 38.53
C GLU A 748 0.30 21.45 37.60
N LYS A 749 0.65 21.91 36.40
CA LYS A 749 -0.34 22.36 35.41
C LYS A 749 -1.24 21.22 34.94
N ASN A 750 -0.68 20.01 34.76
CA ASN A 750 -1.50 18.83 34.44
C ASN A 750 -2.37 18.40 35.62
N PHE A 751 -1.84 18.47 36.86
CA PHE A 751 -2.62 18.17 38.05
C PHE A 751 -3.87 19.05 38.16
N LYS A 752 -3.76 20.34 37.84
CA LYS A 752 -4.89 21.27 37.88
C LYS A 752 -5.88 21.09 36.72
N ARG A 753 -5.39 20.69 35.55
CA ARG A 753 -6.21 20.68 34.32
C ARG A 753 -6.83 19.29 34.02
N ASP A 754 -6.03 18.22 34.23
CA ASP A 754 -6.34 16.91 33.63
C ASP A 754 -6.77 15.87 34.68
N LEU A 755 -6.84 16.22 35.98
CA LEU A 755 -7.16 15.28 37.04
C LEU A 755 -8.58 14.71 36.91
N ASP A 756 -9.52 15.52 36.44
CA ASP A 756 -10.94 15.13 36.25
C ASP A 756 -11.13 14.06 35.16
N GLU A 757 -10.11 13.80 34.33
CA GLU A 757 -10.17 12.77 33.31
C GLU A 757 -9.70 11.41 33.80
N ILE A 758 -9.11 11.36 35.00
CA ILE A 758 -8.48 10.16 35.54
C ILE A 758 -9.53 9.33 36.26
N PRO A 759 -9.60 8.00 35.98
CA PRO A 759 -10.54 7.13 36.69
C PRO A 759 -10.32 7.16 38.22
N GLN A 760 -11.43 7.19 38.97
CA GLN A 760 -11.40 7.26 40.43
C GLN A 760 -10.55 6.12 41.05
N GLU A 761 -10.63 4.92 40.49
CA GLU A 761 -9.83 3.78 40.93
C GLU A 761 -8.31 4.05 40.91
N VAL A 762 -7.84 4.82 39.92
CA VAL A 762 -6.42 5.18 39.80
C VAL A 762 -6.07 6.25 40.83
N ILE A 763 -6.96 7.22 41.06
CA ILE A 763 -6.75 8.28 42.05
C ILE A 763 -6.71 7.70 43.46
N ASP A 764 -7.58 6.76 43.79
CA ASP A 764 -7.68 6.15 45.12
C ASP A 764 -6.47 5.28 45.46
N ASN A 765 -5.81 4.68 44.47
CA ASN A 765 -4.73 3.73 44.66
C ASN A 765 -3.32 4.28 44.36
N LEU A 766 -3.23 5.49 43.80
CA LEU A 766 -1.97 6.08 43.39
C LEU A 766 -1.78 7.47 43.97
N LYS A 767 -0.75 7.66 44.77
CA LYS A 767 -0.42 8.97 45.33
C LYS A 767 0.16 9.87 44.23
N ILE A 768 -0.66 10.73 43.66
CA ILE A 768 -0.28 11.68 42.63
C ILE A 768 0.27 12.94 43.32
N ILE A 769 1.48 13.33 42.95
CA ILE A 769 2.22 14.42 43.58
C ILE A 769 2.56 15.47 42.51
N PRO A 770 1.98 16.70 42.59
CA PRO A 770 2.32 17.79 41.68
C PRO A 770 3.72 18.32 41.95
N VAL A 771 4.42 18.69 40.87
CA VAL A 771 5.73 19.33 40.90
C VAL A 771 5.77 20.45 39.84
N SER A 772 6.37 21.59 40.21
CA SER A 772 6.53 22.75 39.32
C SER A 772 8.00 22.98 38.94
N ARG A 773 8.93 22.53 39.79
CA ARG A 773 10.37 22.71 39.61
C ARG A 773 11.14 21.41 39.83
N ILE A 774 12.31 21.30 39.22
CA ILE A 774 13.16 20.12 39.26
C ILE A 774 13.71 19.89 40.69
N GLU A 775 13.91 20.92 41.50
CA GLU A 775 14.34 20.83 42.86
C GLU A 775 13.37 20.03 43.73
N GLU A 776 12.06 20.19 43.47
CA GLU A 776 11.02 19.41 44.16
C GLU A 776 11.08 17.94 43.78
N VAL A 777 11.36 17.65 42.47
CA VAL A 777 11.54 16.26 42.00
C VAL A 777 12.69 15.60 42.74
N PHE A 778 13.85 16.25 42.84
CA PHE A 778 15.01 15.70 43.54
C PHE A 778 14.74 15.48 45.04
N SER A 779 14.06 16.42 45.69
CA SER A 779 13.75 16.32 47.11
C SER A 779 12.77 15.18 47.43
N LYS A 780 11.85 14.86 46.50
CA LYS A 780 10.82 13.83 46.69
C LYS A 780 11.26 12.45 46.22
N ALA A 781 12.18 12.35 45.26
CA ALA A 781 12.59 11.11 44.60
C ALA A 781 13.92 10.51 45.18
N LEU A 782 14.87 11.34 45.58
CA LEU A 782 16.18 10.89 46.09
C LEU A 782 16.12 10.64 47.60
N LYS A 783 16.51 9.44 47.97
CA LYS A 783 16.59 8.99 49.39
C LYS A 783 17.97 9.18 50.00
#